data_3371692ce8e7e9243ab6328b6721af91
#
_entry.id   3371692ce8e7e9243ab6328b6721af91
#
_cell.length_a   1.000
_cell.length_b   1.000
_cell.length_c   1.000
_cell.angle_alpha   90.00
_cell.angle_beta   90.00
_cell.angle_gamma   90.00
#
_symmetry.space_group_name_H-M   'P 1'
#
loop_
_entity.id
_entity.type
_entity.pdbx_description
1 polymer ?
#
loop_
_entity_poly.entity_id
_entity_poly.type
_entity_poly.pdbx_seq_one_letter_code
_entity_poly.pdbx_strand_id
1 'polypeptide(L)'
;MLRLIAGAGFFNLGRLILYCFMDPAHILVWNVRGLNSSARRDAVHVMVDSSNIDIVCLQETKMSFVTREHILSMLGSEFDNNYIFLPSAGASGGILVAWRSRLGTIGASRIDTHCASVQFWSPSGVAWWLTCVYGPQDNQAKVQFLQELRDLRVQCSGPWLVAGDFNLIYRDEDKNNTNLNRALMGRFRRWINDMAVAEIPLHGRKFTWSSSSTSADPTLVRLDRVFCSPDWDDMFPGCLLHSAASIDSDHCPLILGLSDNQPGKRRFHFESFWPGMDGFVEAVETAWNSVQPRHCPVETLSLKLKATARGLQSWSQKKIGHISSQLLMAKEIIHQFDIAQESRNLQPNELWLRNNLKKHTLALASLLRTIARLRSRIGWLKEGDANTRLFHMHARHRKKKNFIANLKVDDHIITTHEEKAAEILEFYSSLFGSDCTRARTIDLDGLNIPSYNLEDLDVPFTEAEVWNTIKQLPSDKAPGPDGFTGRFYKSCWSIIKEDVMAALHAIWGKKFRNLWMLNSAYITLLPKRFDAEQVKDFRPISLVHSFAKLVTKILANRLASRLDKMVSPNQSAFIKKRFIQDNYMLVQQTVRFLHSQKQPRLLLKLDITKAFDSVSWSFLMEVLRKLSFGSRWCDLLCGLLSSSSSQVLLNGIPGDFIQHRRGLR
;
A
#
# COMPACT_ATOMS: atom_id res chain seq x y z
N MET A 1 33.35 -8.59 -27.10
CA MET A 1 33.45 -7.17 -26.71
C MET A 1 33.89 -6.92 -25.24
N LEU A 2 33.81 -7.91 -24.35
CA LEU A 2 34.29 -7.81 -22.95
C LEU A 2 35.80 -8.10 -22.75
N ARG A 3 36.54 -8.41 -23.81
CA ARG A 3 38.01 -8.74 -23.73
C ARG A 3 38.96 -7.58 -24.04
N LEU A 4 38.45 -6.40 -24.41
CA LEU A 4 39.29 -5.23 -24.74
C LEU A 4 39.39 -4.19 -23.62
N ILE A 5 38.78 -4.41 -22.48
CA ILE A 5 38.82 -3.48 -21.32
C ILE A 5 39.72 -4.01 -20.17
N ALA A 6 40.41 -5.14 -20.36
CA ALA A 6 41.23 -5.78 -19.32
C ALA A 6 42.65 -5.17 -19.18
N GLY A 7 42.94 -4.04 -19.78
CA GLY A 7 44.29 -3.46 -19.81
C GLY A 7 44.54 -2.17 -19.03
N ALA A 8 43.54 -1.61 -18.36
CA ALA A 8 43.73 -0.43 -17.52
C ALA A 8 43.26 -0.71 -16.09
N GLY A 9 44.19 -0.65 -15.16
CA GLY A 9 44.12 -1.04 -13.77
C GLY A 9 42.80 -0.77 -13.04
N PHE A 10 42.03 -1.82 -12.81
CA PHE A 10 40.85 -1.79 -11.95
C PHE A 10 41.26 -2.07 -10.51
N PHE A 11 41.42 -1.01 -9.75
CA PHE A 11 41.39 -1.10 -8.29
C PHE A 11 39.95 -1.09 -7.80
N ASN A 12 39.54 -2.12 -7.06
CA ASN A 12 38.43 -2.19 -6.12
C ASN A 12 36.97 -2.08 -6.66
N LEU A 13 36.57 -2.94 -7.58
CA LEU A 13 35.12 -3.22 -7.82
C LEU A 13 34.53 -4.28 -6.91
N GLY A 14 35.32 -4.90 -6.03
CA GLY A 14 34.89 -5.95 -5.09
C GLY A 14 34.16 -5.47 -3.83
N ARG A 15 33.94 -4.16 -3.65
CA ARG A 15 33.29 -3.61 -2.45
C ARG A 15 31.86 -3.10 -2.67
N LEU A 16 31.29 -3.25 -3.84
CA LEU A 16 29.97 -2.66 -4.16
C LEU A 16 28.79 -3.63 -4.11
N ILE A 17 28.95 -4.88 -3.67
CA ILE A 17 27.85 -5.88 -3.62
C ILE A 17 27.76 -6.57 -2.26
N LEU A 18 27.99 -5.86 -1.19
CA LEU A 18 27.52 -6.27 0.14
C LEU A 18 26.76 -5.09 0.75
N TYR A 19 25.53 -4.86 0.29
CA TYR A 19 24.51 -4.19 1.10
C TYR A 19 24.23 -5.15 2.28
N CYS A 20 25.07 -5.12 3.30
CA CYS A 20 24.60 -5.48 4.62
C CYS A 20 23.48 -4.50 4.95
N PHE A 21 22.24 -5.02 5.00
CA PHE A 21 21.13 -4.35 5.65
C PHE A 21 21.52 -4.24 7.13
N MET A 22 22.20 -3.16 7.50
CA MET A 22 22.21 -2.74 8.89
C MET A 22 20.83 -2.15 9.15
N ASP A 23 20.16 -2.64 10.18
CA ASP A 23 18.84 -2.15 10.59
C ASP A 23 18.92 -0.63 10.78
N PRO A 24 17.98 0.14 10.21
CA PRO A 24 17.92 1.56 10.50
C PRO A 24 17.72 1.74 12.00
N ALA A 25 18.31 2.81 12.52
CA ALA A 25 18.22 3.17 13.92
C ALA A 25 16.74 3.27 14.38
N HIS A 26 16.43 2.69 15.52
CA HIS A 26 15.17 2.93 16.19
C HIS A 26 15.18 4.33 16.82
N ILE A 27 14.21 5.17 16.45
CA ILE A 27 14.15 6.58 16.90
C ILE A 27 12.92 6.77 17.78
N LEU A 28 13.14 7.20 19.03
CA LEU A 28 12.08 7.61 19.93
C LEU A 28 11.86 9.13 19.77
N VAL A 29 10.62 9.54 19.57
CA VAL A 29 10.18 10.94 19.54
C VAL A 29 9.09 11.13 20.59
N TRP A 30 9.35 11.98 21.59
CA TRP A 30 8.42 12.11 22.70
C TRP A 30 8.47 13.49 23.37
N ASN A 31 7.33 14.18 23.43
CA ASN A 31 7.14 15.33 24.32
C ASN A 31 6.90 14.79 25.72
N VAL A 32 7.91 14.94 26.60
CA VAL A 32 7.96 14.36 27.94
C VAL A 32 7.35 15.26 29.02
N ARG A 33 6.99 16.49 28.66
CA ARG A 33 6.40 17.49 29.56
C ARG A 33 7.19 17.72 30.86
N GLY A 34 8.50 17.64 30.79
CA GLY A 34 9.46 17.87 31.87
C GLY A 34 10.18 16.64 32.35
N LEU A 35 11.49 16.78 32.62
CA LEU A 35 12.40 15.74 33.10
C LEU A 35 13.04 16.07 34.46
N ASN A 36 12.53 17.08 35.16
CA ASN A 36 13.09 17.52 36.44
C ASN A 36 12.91 16.47 37.57
N SER A 37 11.89 15.58 37.48
CA SER A 37 11.71 14.50 38.45
C SER A 37 12.44 13.22 38.03
N SER A 38 13.00 12.48 38.99
CA SER A 38 13.63 11.17 38.72
C SER A 38 12.64 10.17 38.12
N ALA A 39 11.40 10.12 38.63
CA ALA A 39 10.37 9.21 38.15
C ALA A 39 10.11 9.34 36.63
N ARG A 40 10.12 10.59 36.09
CA ARG A 40 9.97 10.79 34.65
C ARG A 40 11.19 10.38 33.87
N ARG A 41 12.39 10.58 34.40
CA ARG A 41 13.63 10.06 33.79
C ARG A 41 13.65 8.54 33.77
N ASP A 42 13.16 7.89 34.83
CA ASP A 42 13.02 6.43 34.92
C ASP A 42 12.02 5.91 33.88
N ALA A 43 10.92 6.62 33.64
CA ALA A 43 9.96 6.28 32.58
C ALA A 43 10.59 6.34 31.16
N VAL A 44 11.44 7.34 30.89
CA VAL A 44 12.22 7.42 29.64
C VAL A 44 13.21 6.25 29.56
N HIS A 45 13.91 5.94 30.66
CA HIS A 45 14.85 4.82 30.70
C HIS A 45 14.18 3.49 30.33
N VAL A 46 13.06 3.18 30.95
CA VAL A 46 12.28 1.97 30.66
C VAL A 46 11.85 1.91 29.19
N MET A 47 11.42 3.04 28.61
CA MET A 47 11.02 3.12 27.22
C MET A 47 12.20 2.87 26.26
N VAL A 48 13.34 3.49 26.53
CA VAL A 48 14.56 3.36 25.72
C VAL A 48 15.08 1.92 25.74
N ASP A 49 15.08 1.28 26.90
CA ASP A 49 15.58 -0.07 27.05
C ASP A 49 14.61 -1.10 26.45
N SER A 50 13.33 -1.02 26.80
CA SER A 50 12.32 -1.99 26.31
C SER A 50 12.10 -1.96 24.79
N SER A 51 12.35 -0.84 24.16
CA SER A 51 12.16 -0.66 22.70
C SER A 51 13.47 -0.63 21.91
N ASN A 52 14.60 -0.93 22.55
CA ASN A 52 15.94 -0.93 21.94
C ASN A 52 16.21 0.32 21.09
N ILE A 53 16.00 1.51 21.69
CA ILE A 53 16.09 2.78 21.01
C ILE A 53 17.55 3.17 20.77
N ASP A 54 17.86 3.68 19.58
CA ASP A 54 19.17 4.14 19.17
C ASP A 54 19.32 5.64 19.18
N ILE A 55 18.25 6.35 18.82
CA ILE A 55 18.20 7.81 18.80
C ILE A 55 17.00 8.26 19.62
N VAL A 56 17.21 9.21 20.50
CA VAL A 56 16.20 9.76 21.39
C VAL A 56 15.99 11.24 21.04
N CYS A 57 14.76 11.64 20.78
CA CYS A 57 14.31 13.00 20.52
C CYS A 57 13.26 13.38 21.57
N LEU A 58 13.64 14.07 22.64
CA LEU A 58 12.75 14.50 23.71
C LEU A 58 12.46 16.00 23.58
N GLN A 59 11.18 16.35 23.60
CA GLN A 59 10.70 17.72 23.57
C GLN A 59 10.09 18.09 24.94
N GLU A 60 10.04 19.40 25.22
CA GLU A 60 9.53 19.97 26.47
C GLU A 60 10.23 19.38 27.70
N THR A 61 11.56 19.28 27.67
CA THR A 61 12.34 18.70 28.77
C THR A 61 12.27 19.54 30.05
N LYS A 62 12.00 20.82 29.93
CA LYS A 62 11.96 21.83 31.06
C LYS A 62 13.24 21.86 31.89
N MET A 63 14.33 21.44 31.31
CA MET A 63 15.66 21.49 31.94
C MET A 63 16.43 22.68 31.43
N SER A 64 16.99 23.49 32.33
CA SER A 64 17.89 24.61 32.01
C SER A 64 19.30 24.14 31.68
N PHE A 65 19.69 22.96 32.16
CA PHE A 65 20.97 22.30 31.88
C PHE A 65 20.81 20.78 31.94
N VAL A 66 21.62 20.06 31.18
CA VAL A 66 21.70 18.61 31.19
C VAL A 66 23.11 18.22 31.60
N THR A 67 23.24 17.40 32.66
CA THR A 67 24.51 16.84 33.10
C THR A 67 24.76 15.48 32.53
N ARG A 68 26.01 15.04 32.54
CA ARG A 68 26.38 13.65 32.18
C ARG A 68 25.63 12.62 33.04
N GLU A 69 25.44 12.91 34.34
CA GLU A 69 24.70 12.04 35.25
C GLU A 69 23.22 11.89 34.83
N HIS A 70 22.59 12.95 34.33
CA HIS A 70 21.25 12.89 33.78
C HIS A 70 21.20 11.96 32.56
N ILE A 71 22.17 12.04 31.65
CA ILE A 71 22.23 11.16 30.47
C ILE A 71 22.44 9.71 30.90
N LEU A 72 23.42 9.44 31.77
CA LEU A 72 23.74 8.08 32.21
C LEU A 72 22.54 7.43 32.96
N SER A 73 21.88 8.18 33.83
CA SER A 73 20.74 7.66 34.59
C SER A 73 19.50 7.44 33.74
N MET A 74 19.27 8.26 32.72
CA MET A 74 18.05 8.23 31.88
C MET A 74 18.20 7.35 30.63
N LEU A 75 19.37 7.39 30.00
CA LEU A 75 19.58 6.74 28.68
C LEU A 75 20.60 5.58 28.71
N GLY A 76 21.47 5.57 29.72
CA GLY A 76 22.51 4.56 29.87
C GLY A 76 23.85 4.96 29.27
N SER A 77 24.90 4.14 29.49
CA SER A 77 26.31 4.44 29.13
C SER A 77 26.55 4.51 27.63
N GLU A 78 25.72 3.90 26.81
CA GLU A 78 25.87 3.94 25.34
C GLU A 78 25.56 5.31 24.72
N PHE A 79 24.91 6.22 25.49
CA PHE A 79 24.60 7.59 25.09
C PHE A 79 25.57 8.61 25.68
N ASP A 80 26.58 8.16 26.43
CA ASP A 80 27.55 9.05 27.08
C ASP A 80 28.31 9.90 26.05
N ASN A 81 28.33 11.22 26.26
CA ASN A 81 28.90 12.23 25.37
C ASN A 81 28.28 12.30 23.94
N ASN A 82 27.21 11.56 23.66
CA ASN A 82 26.54 11.53 22.36
C ASN A 82 25.18 12.22 22.44
N TYR A 83 25.14 13.52 22.69
CA TYR A 83 23.90 14.30 22.73
C TYR A 83 24.12 15.78 22.39
N ILE A 84 23.05 16.44 21.97
CA ILE A 84 22.90 17.88 21.90
C ILE A 84 21.66 18.31 22.68
N PHE A 85 21.67 19.52 23.15
CA PHE A 85 20.65 19.99 24.07
C PHE A 85 20.32 21.45 23.84
N LEU A 86 19.04 21.79 23.67
CA LEU A 86 18.50 23.14 23.68
C LEU A 86 17.90 23.39 25.06
N PRO A 87 18.41 24.34 25.84
CA PRO A 87 17.90 24.68 27.19
C PRO A 87 16.44 25.14 27.17
N SER A 88 15.73 24.91 28.26
CA SER A 88 14.41 25.51 28.47
C SER A 88 14.52 27.02 28.79
N ALA A 89 13.54 27.79 28.31
CA ALA A 89 13.38 29.20 28.68
C ALA A 89 12.36 29.29 29.82
N GLY A 90 12.85 29.35 31.07
CA GLY A 90 12.01 29.32 32.27
C GLY A 90 11.31 27.96 32.44
N ALA A 91 9.98 27.97 32.60
CA ALA A 91 9.17 26.77 32.85
C ALA A 91 8.73 26.04 31.57
N SER A 92 9.14 26.45 30.38
CA SER A 92 8.71 25.92 29.09
C SER A 92 9.88 25.63 28.16
N GLY A 93 9.69 24.73 27.21
CA GLY A 93 10.70 24.43 26.20
C GLY A 93 11.71 23.35 26.62
N GLY A 94 12.81 23.33 25.90
CA GLY A 94 13.89 22.36 26.03
C GLY A 94 13.74 21.17 25.08
N ILE A 95 14.83 20.89 24.33
CA ILE A 95 14.95 19.74 23.43
C ILE A 95 16.23 18.98 23.78
N LEU A 96 16.14 17.66 23.84
CA LEU A 96 17.30 16.78 23.95
C LEU A 96 17.30 15.81 22.78
N VAL A 97 18.40 15.77 22.03
CA VAL A 97 18.65 14.72 21.02
C VAL A 97 19.89 13.97 21.45
N ALA A 98 19.75 12.65 21.64
CA ALA A 98 20.85 11.77 22.05
C ALA A 98 20.88 10.50 21.19
N TRP A 99 22.06 9.89 21.03
CA TRP A 99 22.22 8.71 20.18
C TRP A 99 23.23 7.73 20.78
N ARG A 100 23.07 6.45 20.48
CA ARG A 100 24.01 5.41 20.90
C ARG A 100 25.36 5.52 20.17
N SER A 101 26.45 5.24 20.87
CA SER A 101 27.81 5.26 20.32
C SER A 101 28.01 4.34 19.12
N ARG A 102 27.21 3.29 18.97
CA ARG A 102 27.23 2.38 17.81
C ARG A 102 26.89 3.07 16.47
N LEU A 103 26.22 4.21 16.49
CA LEU A 103 25.92 5.00 15.31
C LEU A 103 27.12 5.81 14.79
N GLY A 104 28.25 5.78 15.51
CA GLY A 104 29.47 6.44 15.12
C GLY A 104 29.48 7.94 15.40
N THR A 105 30.43 8.63 14.77
CA THR A 105 30.56 10.09 14.87
C THR A 105 29.52 10.81 14.03
N ILE A 106 28.95 11.90 14.55
CA ILE A 106 28.08 12.79 13.79
C ILE A 106 28.90 13.64 12.81
N GLY A 107 28.26 14.08 11.70
CA GLY A 107 28.87 15.01 10.75
C GLY A 107 28.86 16.46 11.28
N ALA A 108 27.68 16.93 11.63
CA ALA A 108 27.46 18.28 12.14
C ALA A 108 26.26 18.29 13.09
N SER A 109 26.17 19.30 13.93
CA SER A 109 25.00 19.59 14.76
C SER A 109 24.65 21.06 14.76
N ARG A 110 23.38 21.37 15.01
CA ARG A 110 22.85 22.71 15.03
C ARG A 110 21.71 22.83 16.03
N ILE A 111 21.68 23.97 16.72
CA ILE A 111 20.62 24.34 17.67
C ILE A 111 20.04 25.67 17.22
N ASP A 112 18.72 25.72 17.01
CA ASP A 112 17.97 26.92 16.66
C ASP A 112 16.91 27.19 17.75
N THR A 113 16.01 28.15 17.53
CA THR A 113 15.07 28.60 18.59
C THR A 113 14.07 27.51 18.99
N HIS A 114 13.58 26.72 18.01
CA HIS A 114 12.54 25.70 18.20
C HIS A 114 12.96 24.30 17.74
N CYS A 115 14.22 24.11 17.38
CA CYS A 115 14.70 22.85 16.88
C CYS A 115 16.18 22.57 17.18
N ALA A 116 16.50 21.28 17.20
CA ALA A 116 17.85 20.76 17.33
C ALA A 116 18.10 19.74 16.22
N SER A 117 19.16 19.91 15.45
CA SER A 117 19.47 19.10 14.26
C SER A 117 20.81 18.41 14.40
N VAL A 118 20.87 17.15 13.98
CA VAL A 118 22.08 16.32 13.97
C VAL A 118 22.23 15.66 12.61
N GLN A 119 23.44 15.68 12.07
CA GLN A 119 23.79 14.98 10.85
C GLN A 119 24.39 13.62 11.15
N PHE A 120 23.72 12.57 10.72
CA PHE A 120 24.19 11.19 10.84
C PHE A 120 24.72 10.68 9.50
N TRP A 121 25.52 9.62 9.57
CA TRP A 121 25.99 8.90 8.39
C TRP A 121 25.26 7.57 8.28
N SER A 122 24.77 7.27 7.08
CA SER A 122 24.23 5.93 6.79
C SER A 122 25.39 4.93 6.67
N PRO A 123 25.09 3.60 6.77
CA PRO A 123 26.09 2.57 6.53
C PRO A 123 26.74 2.63 5.12
N SER A 124 26.04 3.22 4.16
CA SER A 124 26.56 3.47 2.80
C SER A 124 27.42 4.74 2.68
N GLY A 125 27.69 5.45 3.78
CA GLY A 125 28.49 6.68 3.79
C GLY A 125 27.73 7.93 3.31
N VAL A 126 26.41 7.87 3.18
CA VAL A 126 25.57 9.04 2.81
C VAL A 126 25.13 9.76 4.07
N ALA A 127 25.40 11.07 4.14
CA ALA A 127 24.97 11.91 5.25
C ALA A 127 23.45 12.20 5.17
N TRP A 128 22.78 12.19 6.33
CA TRP A 128 21.38 12.57 6.45
C TRP A 128 21.13 13.37 7.72
N TRP A 129 20.13 14.24 7.71
CA TRP A 129 19.81 15.11 8.82
C TRP A 129 18.58 14.62 9.57
N LEU A 130 18.66 14.62 10.90
CA LEU A 130 17.55 14.51 11.84
C LEU A 130 17.34 15.85 12.52
N THR A 131 16.13 16.40 12.43
CA THR A 131 15.73 17.61 13.14
C THR A 131 14.62 17.28 14.13
N CYS A 132 14.88 17.47 15.42
CA CYS A 132 13.89 17.39 16.48
C CYS A 132 13.27 18.77 16.68
N VAL A 133 11.94 18.86 16.65
CA VAL A 133 11.19 20.13 16.75
C VAL A 133 10.29 20.17 17.97
N TYR A 134 10.17 21.38 18.55
CA TYR A 134 9.15 21.71 19.55
C TYR A 134 8.53 23.06 19.18
N GLY A 135 7.38 23.00 18.50
CA GLY A 135 6.66 24.18 18.00
C GLY A 135 6.07 25.03 19.12
N PRO A 136 6.02 26.35 18.95
CA PRO A 136 5.44 27.26 19.93
C PRO A 136 3.92 27.10 20.03
N GLN A 137 3.33 27.55 21.14
CA GLN A 137 1.88 27.55 21.34
C GLN A 137 1.22 28.80 20.74
N ASP A 138 1.89 29.93 20.78
CA ASP A 138 1.40 31.20 20.24
C ASP A 138 1.24 31.17 18.71
N ASN A 139 0.14 31.72 18.20
CA ASN A 139 -0.20 31.66 16.79
C ASN A 139 0.75 32.47 15.88
N GLN A 140 1.29 33.60 16.38
CA GLN A 140 2.23 34.41 15.63
C GLN A 140 3.60 33.76 15.60
N ALA A 141 4.04 33.21 16.73
CA ALA A 141 5.27 32.44 16.82
C ALA A 141 5.26 31.20 15.95
N LYS A 142 4.11 30.55 15.77
CA LYS A 142 3.94 29.40 14.82
C LYS A 142 4.28 29.77 13.37
N VAL A 143 4.02 31.00 12.95
CA VAL A 143 4.37 31.44 11.60
C VAL A 143 5.90 31.62 11.47
N GLN A 144 6.53 32.17 12.51
CA GLN A 144 7.99 32.32 12.57
C GLN A 144 8.69 30.96 12.63
N PHE A 145 8.15 30.01 13.41
CA PHE A 145 8.62 28.64 13.46
C PHE A 145 8.61 27.93 12.10
N LEU A 146 7.54 28.08 11.32
CA LEU A 146 7.51 27.53 9.96
C LEU A 146 8.54 28.20 9.03
N GLN A 147 8.87 29.48 9.24
CA GLN A 147 9.93 30.13 8.49
C GLN A 147 11.31 29.62 8.93
N GLU A 148 11.55 29.49 10.25
CA GLU A 148 12.78 28.92 10.81
C GLU A 148 13.08 27.54 10.18
N LEU A 149 12.06 26.68 10.04
CA LEU A 149 12.22 25.38 9.40
C LEU A 149 12.52 25.46 7.89
N ARG A 150 12.05 26.50 7.17
CA ARG A 150 12.45 26.74 5.77
C ARG A 150 13.93 27.13 5.68
N ASP A 151 14.36 28.05 6.53
CA ASP A 151 15.72 28.55 6.55
C ASP A 151 16.71 27.45 6.95
N LEU A 152 16.31 26.61 7.91
CA LEU A 152 17.04 25.40 8.31
C LEU A 152 17.22 24.43 7.16
N ARG A 153 16.18 24.20 6.34
CA ARG A 153 16.23 23.26 5.22
C ARG A 153 17.29 23.66 4.18
N VAL A 154 17.52 24.93 3.96
CA VAL A 154 18.55 25.41 3.05
C VAL A 154 19.93 25.00 3.54
N GLN A 155 20.15 24.99 4.86
CA GLN A 155 21.42 24.67 5.49
C GLN A 155 21.60 23.15 5.71
N CYS A 156 20.52 22.44 6.02
CA CYS A 156 20.49 20.99 6.17
C CYS A 156 20.18 20.33 4.81
N SER A 157 21.07 20.43 3.84
CA SER A 157 20.91 19.86 2.51
C SER A 157 20.99 18.33 2.51
N GLY A 158 20.28 17.66 1.59
CA GLY A 158 20.28 16.19 1.45
C GLY A 158 19.09 15.49 2.14
N PRO A 159 19.20 14.18 2.42
CA PRO A 159 18.16 13.40 3.09
C PRO A 159 17.82 13.96 4.47
N TRP A 160 16.53 14.15 4.74
CA TRP A 160 16.08 14.88 5.94
C TRP A 160 14.88 14.21 6.60
N LEU A 161 14.97 14.01 7.92
CA LEU A 161 13.91 13.56 8.80
C LEU A 161 13.60 14.67 9.80
N VAL A 162 12.35 15.11 9.90
CA VAL A 162 11.89 16.11 10.88
C VAL A 162 10.85 15.47 11.77
N ALA A 163 11.08 15.48 13.06
CA ALA A 163 10.25 14.78 14.03
C ALA A 163 10.06 15.60 15.30
N GLY A 164 8.90 15.52 15.92
CA GLY A 164 8.60 16.16 17.20
C GLY A 164 7.18 16.69 17.28
N ASP A 165 6.97 17.52 18.29
CA ASP A 165 5.72 18.24 18.53
C ASP A 165 5.72 19.56 17.74
N PHE A 166 4.90 19.60 16.68
CA PHE A 166 4.76 20.80 15.84
C PHE A 166 3.80 21.83 16.41
N ASN A 167 2.96 21.45 17.40
CA ASN A 167 1.85 22.28 17.91
C ASN A 167 0.93 22.81 16.77
N LEU A 168 0.89 22.11 15.63
CA LEU A 168 0.14 22.45 14.42
C LEU A 168 -0.61 21.23 13.90
N ILE A 169 -1.80 21.49 13.36
CA ILE A 169 -2.57 20.52 12.58
C ILE A 169 -2.68 20.97 11.14
N TYR A 170 -2.90 20.06 10.20
CA TYR A 170 -3.10 20.41 8.80
C TYR A 170 -4.31 19.73 8.14
N ARG A 171 -5.01 18.83 8.88
CA ARG A 171 -6.28 18.20 8.48
C ARG A 171 -7.34 18.45 9.53
N ASP A 172 -8.60 18.50 9.12
CA ASP A 172 -9.73 18.66 10.05
C ASP A 172 -9.82 17.44 11.00
N GLU A 173 -9.49 16.26 10.49
CA GLU A 173 -9.46 14.98 11.22
C GLU A 173 -8.35 14.84 12.26
N ASP A 174 -7.37 15.77 12.27
CA ASP A 174 -6.29 15.80 13.25
C ASP A 174 -6.77 16.25 14.65
N LYS A 175 -8.02 16.68 14.77
CA LYS A 175 -8.65 17.11 16.02
C LYS A 175 -10.04 16.51 16.15
N ASN A 176 -10.46 16.17 17.38
CA ASN A 176 -11.77 15.53 17.62
C ASN A 176 -12.95 16.54 17.69
N ASN A 177 -12.69 17.83 17.60
CA ASN A 177 -13.73 18.88 17.62
C ASN A 177 -13.58 19.87 16.48
N THR A 178 -14.57 20.75 16.31
CA THR A 178 -14.67 21.69 15.19
C THR A 178 -13.94 23.02 15.39
N ASN A 179 -13.31 23.24 16.54
CA ASN A 179 -12.54 24.46 16.80
C ASN A 179 -11.19 24.40 16.09
N LEU A 180 -11.14 24.84 14.82
CA LEU A 180 -10.01 24.71 13.91
C LEU A 180 -9.49 26.08 13.47
N ASN A 181 -8.18 26.30 13.55
CA ASN A 181 -7.54 27.46 12.95
C ASN A 181 -7.16 27.16 11.48
N ARG A 182 -8.10 27.39 10.56
CA ARG A 182 -7.93 27.06 9.14
C ARG A 182 -6.78 27.85 8.47
N ALA A 183 -6.48 29.05 8.94
CA ALA A 183 -5.37 29.85 8.42
C ALA A 183 -4.01 29.20 8.72
N LEU A 184 -3.80 28.78 9.96
CA LEU A 184 -2.58 28.05 10.35
C LEU A 184 -2.49 26.68 9.68
N MET A 185 -3.60 25.96 9.58
CA MET A 185 -3.65 24.69 8.83
C MET A 185 -3.20 24.89 7.37
N GLY A 186 -3.68 25.95 6.72
CA GLY A 186 -3.28 26.28 5.36
C GLY A 186 -1.79 26.64 5.23
N ARG A 187 -1.22 27.33 6.23
CA ARG A 187 0.21 27.66 6.29
C ARG A 187 1.07 26.40 6.49
N PHE A 188 0.62 25.47 7.35
CA PHE A 188 1.34 24.22 7.58
C PHE A 188 1.28 23.30 6.36
N ARG A 189 0.13 23.20 5.67
CA ARG A 189 0.02 22.47 4.38
C ARG A 189 0.98 23.04 3.33
N ARG A 190 1.07 24.36 3.22
CA ARG A 190 2.04 24.99 2.29
C ARG A 190 3.47 24.64 2.66
N TRP A 191 3.84 24.71 3.95
CA TRP A 191 5.17 24.32 4.40
C TRP A 191 5.50 22.85 4.01
N ILE A 192 4.58 21.91 4.23
CA ILE A 192 4.76 20.49 3.84
C ILE A 192 5.03 20.38 2.33
N ASN A 193 4.27 21.11 1.51
CA ASN A 193 4.42 21.09 0.05
C ASN A 193 5.72 21.76 -0.39
N ASP A 194 6.04 22.94 0.15
CA ASP A 194 7.24 23.72 -0.20
C ASP A 194 8.52 22.95 0.14
N MET A 195 8.53 22.27 1.28
CA MET A 195 9.67 21.45 1.73
C MET A 195 9.74 20.08 1.04
N ALA A 196 8.75 19.74 0.25
CA ALA A 196 8.63 18.44 -0.43
C ALA A 196 8.81 17.26 0.53
N VAL A 197 8.27 17.36 1.76
CA VAL A 197 8.32 16.30 2.76
C VAL A 197 7.02 15.53 2.80
N ALA A 198 7.09 14.25 3.19
CA ALA A 198 5.93 13.39 3.40
C ALA A 198 5.83 12.98 4.87
N GLU A 199 4.61 13.02 5.42
CA GLU A 199 4.36 12.48 6.75
C GLU A 199 4.47 10.95 6.74
N ILE A 200 5.23 10.38 7.67
CA ILE A 200 5.23 8.94 7.92
C ILE A 200 3.95 8.59 8.68
N PRO A 201 3.09 7.71 8.15
CA PRO A 201 1.83 7.35 8.80
C PRO A 201 2.05 6.75 10.18
N LEU A 202 1.29 7.24 11.18
CA LEU A 202 1.29 6.70 12.53
C LEU A 202 0.37 5.48 12.61
N HIS A 203 0.85 4.40 13.21
CA HIS A 203 0.10 3.20 13.52
C HIS A 203 -0.23 3.13 15.02
N GLY A 204 -1.39 2.57 15.36
CA GLY A 204 -1.84 2.30 16.71
C GLY A 204 -2.74 3.38 17.33
N ARG A 205 -2.54 4.67 17.04
CA ARG A 205 -3.38 5.77 17.56
C ARG A 205 -3.61 6.82 16.48
N LYS A 206 -4.76 7.50 16.58
CA LYS A 206 -5.10 8.62 15.69
C LYS A 206 -4.53 9.94 16.22
N PHE A 207 -4.63 10.16 17.52
CA PHE A 207 -4.23 11.39 18.19
C PHE A 207 -3.01 11.14 19.08
N THR A 208 -2.15 12.14 19.18
CA THR A 208 -0.91 12.05 19.95
C THR A 208 -0.96 12.83 21.26
N TRP A 209 -1.95 13.72 21.42
CA TRP A 209 -2.12 14.58 22.60
C TRP A 209 -3.57 14.57 23.09
N SER A 210 -3.73 14.71 24.42
CA SER A 210 -5.02 14.81 25.11
C SER A 210 -5.01 15.94 26.14
N SER A 211 -6.06 16.78 26.15
CA SER A 211 -6.16 17.91 27.11
C SER A 211 -6.28 17.46 28.58
N SER A 212 -6.78 16.27 28.86
CA SER A 212 -6.92 15.69 30.20
C SER A 212 -7.19 14.20 30.11
N SER A 213 -6.53 13.43 30.96
CA SER A 213 -6.77 12.00 31.12
C SER A 213 -8.03 11.69 31.97
N THR A 214 -8.56 12.69 32.68
CA THR A 214 -9.68 12.52 33.64
C THR A 214 -10.99 13.17 33.18
N SER A 215 -10.99 13.90 32.05
CA SER A 215 -12.21 14.50 31.51
C SER A 215 -13.05 13.46 30.77
N ALA A 216 -14.36 13.52 30.94
CA ALA A 216 -15.31 12.67 30.20
C ALA A 216 -15.32 12.98 28.69
N ASP A 217 -14.95 14.20 28.28
CA ASP A 217 -14.86 14.63 26.88
C ASP A 217 -13.57 15.42 26.65
N PRO A 218 -12.41 14.75 26.56
CA PRO A 218 -11.13 15.42 26.34
C PRO A 218 -10.99 15.91 24.89
N THR A 219 -10.33 17.06 24.72
CA THR A 219 -9.86 17.47 23.40
C THR A 219 -8.66 16.60 23.00
N LEU A 220 -8.79 15.91 21.88
CA LEU A 220 -7.75 15.06 21.32
C LEU A 220 -7.19 15.68 20.05
N VAL A 221 -5.85 15.74 19.94
CA VAL A 221 -5.17 16.37 18.80
C VAL A 221 -3.96 15.56 18.37
N ARG A 222 -3.65 15.55 17.07
CA ARG A 222 -2.42 14.99 16.52
C ARG A 222 -1.41 16.11 16.32
N LEU A 223 -0.54 16.34 17.27
CA LEU A 223 0.47 17.38 17.29
C LEU A 223 1.87 16.87 16.96
N ASP A 224 2.18 15.65 17.44
CA ASP A 224 3.46 14.99 17.24
C ASP A 224 3.47 14.28 15.89
N ARG A 225 4.50 14.54 15.08
CA ARG A 225 4.59 14.05 13.70
C ARG A 225 6.02 13.74 13.31
N VAL A 226 6.14 12.89 12.31
CA VAL A 226 7.41 12.59 11.66
C VAL A 226 7.24 12.81 10.16
N PHE A 227 8.02 13.71 9.61
CA PHE A 227 8.10 13.99 8.16
C PHE A 227 9.46 13.58 7.63
N CYS A 228 9.51 13.04 6.43
CA CYS A 228 10.76 12.70 5.75
C CYS A 228 10.82 13.28 4.35
N SER A 229 12.02 13.66 3.92
CA SER A 229 12.25 13.96 2.51
C SER A 229 12.24 12.66 1.69
N PRO A 230 11.94 12.73 0.39
CA PRO A 230 11.94 11.54 -0.47
C PRO A 230 13.28 10.81 -0.50
N ASP A 231 14.41 11.51 -0.42
CA ASP A 231 15.75 10.90 -0.37
C ASP A 231 15.97 10.10 0.90
N TRP A 232 15.45 10.58 2.02
CA TRP A 232 15.48 9.84 3.28
C TRP A 232 14.59 8.59 3.21
N ASP A 233 13.39 8.71 2.66
CA ASP A 233 12.48 7.56 2.46
C ASP A 233 13.05 6.54 1.47
N ASP A 234 13.84 6.98 0.49
CA ASP A 234 14.59 6.11 -0.42
C ASP A 234 15.70 5.34 0.29
N MET A 235 16.34 5.99 1.26
CA MET A 235 17.43 5.41 2.06
C MET A 235 16.90 4.38 3.06
N PHE A 236 15.72 4.62 3.65
CA PHE A 236 15.10 3.78 4.68
C PHE A 236 13.65 3.37 4.32
N PRO A 237 13.46 2.56 3.28
CA PRO A 237 12.13 2.31 2.69
C PRO A 237 11.20 1.44 3.55
N GLY A 238 11.71 0.80 4.59
CA GLY A 238 10.97 -0.10 5.47
C GLY A 238 10.51 0.52 6.80
N CYS A 239 10.82 1.79 7.06
CA CYS A 239 10.50 2.43 8.33
C CYS A 239 9.00 2.60 8.55
N LEU A 240 8.54 2.23 9.75
CA LEU A 240 7.18 2.39 10.25
C LEU A 240 7.19 3.21 11.52
N LEU A 241 6.14 4.02 11.72
CA LEU A 241 5.94 4.82 12.91
C LEU A 241 4.82 4.25 13.75
N HIS A 242 5.11 3.91 15.00
CA HIS A 242 4.16 3.37 15.97
C HIS A 242 4.02 4.29 17.16
N SER A 243 2.82 4.29 17.77
CA SER A 243 2.62 4.89 19.08
C SER A 243 2.92 3.88 20.19
N ALA A 244 3.53 4.34 21.29
CA ALA A 244 3.70 3.57 22.51
C ALA A 244 2.81 4.12 23.63
N ALA A 245 2.63 3.33 24.71
CA ALA A 245 1.89 3.80 25.87
C ALA A 245 2.68 4.86 26.63
N SER A 246 2.02 5.95 27.01
CA SER A 246 2.58 6.98 27.90
C SER A 246 2.04 6.79 29.30
N ILE A 247 2.92 6.81 30.32
CA ILE A 247 2.53 6.69 31.72
C ILE A 247 2.34 8.08 32.35
N ASP A 248 3.17 9.07 31.98
CA ASP A 248 3.28 10.35 32.69
C ASP A 248 3.17 11.62 31.82
N SER A 249 2.92 11.50 30.52
CA SER A 249 2.75 12.64 29.63
C SER A 249 1.37 12.63 28.97
N ASP A 250 0.82 13.80 28.71
CA ASP A 250 -0.37 14.00 27.89
C ASP A 250 -0.09 13.79 26.37
N HIS A 251 1.18 13.61 25.99
CA HIS A 251 1.62 13.16 24.68
C HIS A 251 2.00 11.69 24.70
N CYS A 252 1.70 10.96 23.62
CA CYS A 252 2.15 9.60 23.45
C CYS A 252 3.54 9.53 22.82
N PRO A 253 4.41 8.61 23.27
CA PRO A 253 5.69 8.36 22.61
C PRO A 253 5.48 7.82 21.19
N LEU A 254 6.30 8.25 20.24
CA LEU A 254 6.34 7.76 18.88
C LEU A 254 7.67 7.04 18.65
N ILE A 255 7.60 5.83 18.11
CA ILE A 255 8.78 5.01 17.81
C ILE A 255 8.82 4.79 16.30
N LEU A 256 9.88 5.28 15.66
CA LEU A 256 10.19 5.02 14.26
C LEU A 256 11.24 3.92 14.17
N GLY A 257 10.92 2.84 13.47
CA GLY A 257 11.83 1.73 13.30
C GLY A 257 11.49 0.87 12.09
N LEU A 258 12.27 -0.16 11.83
CA LEU A 258 11.94 -1.17 10.82
C LEU A 258 10.81 -2.07 11.33
N SER A 259 9.98 -2.50 10.37
CA SER A 259 9.07 -3.63 10.61
C SER A 259 9.86 -4.94 10.58
N ASP A 260 9.64 -5.83 11.55
CA ASP A 260 10.20 -7.19 11.61
C ASP A 260 9.78 -8.11 10.46
N ASN A 261 9.03 -7.60 9.50
CA ASN A 261 8.56 -8.36 8.37
C ASN A 261 9.68 -8.57 7.35
N GLN A 262 10.18 -9.77 7.29
CA GLN A 262 10.99 -10.24 6.16
C GLN A 262 10.23 -9.99 4.85
N PRO A 263 10.89 -9.40 3.83
CA PRO A 263 10.25 -9.21 2.54
C PRO A 263 9.91 -10.59 1.96
N GLY A 264 8.62 -10.92 1.90
CA GLY A 264 8.14 -12.13 1.26
C GLY A 264 8.67 -12.24 -0.18
N LYS A 265 8.85 -13.46 -0.68
CA LYS A 265 9.31 -13.71 -2.06
C LYS A 265 8.49 -12.86 -3.03
N ARG A 266 9.19 -12.11 -3.89
CA ARG A 266 8.54 -11.29 -4.93
C ARG A 266 7.71 -12.19 -5.84
N ARG A 267 6.39 -11.98 -5.83
CA ARG A 267 5.46 -12.69 -6.70
C ARG A 267 5.56 -12.17 -8.13
N PHE A 268 5.26 -13.04 -9.09
CA PHE A 268 5.14 -12.62 -10.48
C PHE A 268 4.04 -11.57 -10.63
N HIS A 269 4.34 -10.55 -11.41
CA HIS A 269 3.43 -9.47 -11.77
C HIS A 269 3.70 -9.07 -13.20
N PHE A 270 2.69 -9.20 -14.06
CA PHE A 270 2.77 -8.79 -15.45
C PHE A 270 2.80 -7.26 -15.53
N GLU A 271 3.81 -6.71 -16.16
CA GLU A 271 3.95 -5.26 -16.34
C GLU A 271 3.38 -4.81 -17.68
N SER A 272 2.55 -3.77 -17.67
CA SER A 272 1.78 -3.33 -18.84
C SER A 272 2.61 -2.81 -20.00
N PHE A 273 3.88 -2.49 -19.80
CA PHE A 273 4.78 -2.01 -20.85
C PHE A 273 5.52 -3.14 -21.59
N TRP A 274 5.54 -4.37 -21.07
CA TRP A 274 6.26 -5.51 -21.67
C TRP A 274 5.86 -5.82 -23.13
N PRO A 275 4.56 -5.74 -23.52
CA PRO A 275 4.17 -6.00 -24.89
C PRO A 275 4.80 -5.08 -25.97
N GLY A 276 5.29 -3.91 -25.56
CA GLY A 276 6.00 -2.98 -26.44
C GLY A 276 7.52 -3.19 -26.49
N MET A 277 8.04 -4.24 -25.86
CA MET A 277 9.48 -4.51 -25.81
C MET A 277 9.87 -5.63 -26.78
N ASP A 278 11.03 -5.47 -27.41
CA ASP A 278 11.60 -6.47 -28.32
C ASP A 278 11.86 -7.81 -27.58
N GLY A 279 11.46 -8.90 -28.23
CA GLY A 279 11.62 -10.26 -27.70
C GLY A 279 10.52 -10.67 -26.71
N PHE A 280 9.48 -9.84 -26.47
CA PHE A 280 8.36 -10.20 -25.60
C PHE A 280 7.52 -11.32 -26.18
N VAL A 281 7.12 -11.21 -27.43
CA VAL A 281 6.25 -12.19 -28.12
C VAL A 281 6.93 -13.55 -28.15
N GLU A 282 8.18 -13.61 -28.54
CA GLU A 282 9.00 -14.82 -28.62
C GLU A 282 9.18 -15.46 -27.23
N ALA A 283 9.34 -14.66 -26.20
CA ALA A 283 9.44 -15.16 -24.82
C ALA A 283 8.12 -15.81 -24.35
N VAL A 284 6.97 -15.21 -24.74
CA VAL A 284 5.65 -15.78 -24.45
C VAL A 284 5.45 -17.08 -25.23
N GLU A 285 5.69 -17.08 -26.54
CA GLU A 285 5.53 -18.25 -27.42
C GLU A 285 6.40 -19.42 -26.96
N THR A 286 7.67 -19.16 -26.70
CA THR A 286 8.61 -20.19 -26.20
C THR A 286 8.13 -20.80 -24.88
N ALA A 287 7.74 -19.97 -23.93
CA ALA A 287 7.26 -20.46 -22.64
C ALA A 287 5.91 -21.17 -22.73
N TRP A 288 4.99 -20.67 -23.57
CA TRP A 288 3.66 -21.25 -23.78
C TRP A 288 3.75 -22.64 -24.42
N ASN A 289 4.59 -22.77 -25.45
CA ASN A 289 4.77 -24.00 -26.23
C ASN A 289 5.69 -25.01 -25.53
N SER A 290 6.40 -24.64 -24.48
CA SER A 290 7.23 -25.56 -23.68
C SER A 290 6.42 -26.59 -22.89
N VAL A 291 5.11 -26.34 -22.70
CA VAL A 291 4.23 -27.21 -21.93
C VAL A 291 3.45 -28.16 -22.84
N GLN A 292 3.63 -29.45 -22.64
CA GLN A 292 2.85 -30.46 -23.33
C GLN A 292 1.39 -30.45 -22.88
N PRO A 293 0.41 -30.53 -23.79
CA PRO A 293 -1.00 -30.61 -23.46
C PRO A 293 -1.33 -31.80 -22.56
N ARG A 294 -2.24 -31.61 -21.61
CA ARG A 294 -2.78 -32.63 -20.73
C ARG A 294 -4.21 -33.04 -21.19
N HIS A 295 -4.73 -34.15 -20.69
CA HIS A 295 -6.11 -34.57 -20.98
C HIS A 295 -7.16 -33.55 -20.51
N CYS A 296 -6.83 -32.74 -19.45
CA CYS A 296 -7.72 -31.73 -18.93
C CYS A 296 -7.29 -30.34 -19.47
N PRO A 297 -8.12 -29.68 -20.30
CA PRO A 297 -7.79 -28.34 -20.83
C PRO A 297 -7.57 -27.28 -19.75
N VAL A 298 -8.29 -27.36 -18.61
CA VAL A 298 -8.15 -26.47 -17.48
C VAL A 298 -6.75 -26.61 -16.83
N GLU A 299 -6.28 -27.84 -16.68
CA GLU A 299 -4.94 -28.13 -16.17
C GLU A 299 -3.86 -27.64 -17.14
N THR A 300 -4.03 -27.92 -18.44
CA THR A 300 -3.12 -27.44 -19.50
C THR A 300 -2.98 -25.94 -19.45
N LEU A 301 -4.08 -25.20 -19.41
CA LEU A 301 -4.08 -23.75 -19.33
C LEU A 301 -3.37 -23.25 -18.07
N SER A 302 -3.62 -23.87 -16.90
CA SER A 302 -2.96 -23.53 -15.65
C SER A 302 -1.43 -23.70 -15.74
N LEU A 303 -0.97 -24.82 -16.30
CA LEU A 303 0.45 -25.11 -16.46
C LEU A 303 1.11 -24.13 -17.45
N LYS A 304 0.46 -23.85 -18.58
CA LYS A 304 0.95 -22.88 -19.58
C LYS A 304 1.06 -21.46 -19.00
N LEU A 305 0.06 -21.00 -18.25
CA LEU A 305 0.14 -19.72 -17.53
C LEU A 305 1.30 -19.68 -16.54
N LYS A 306 1.50 -20.75 -15.74
CA LYS A 306 2.63 -20.83 -14.79
C LYS A 306 3.99 -20.84 -15.50
N ALA A 307 4.12 -21.57 -16.61
CA ALA A 307 5.34 -21.61 -17.41
C ALA A 307 5.64 -20.23 -18.01
N THR A 308 4.62 -19.56 -18.55
CA THR A 308 4.73 -18.21 -19.12
C THR A 308 5.11 -17.18 -18.05
N ALA A 309 4.54 -17.26 -16.84
CA ALA A 309 4.94 -16.38 -15.74
C ALA A 309 6.43 -16.53 -15.39
N ARG A 310 6.94 -17.77 -15.31
CA ARG A 310 8.37 -18.04 -15.07
C ARG A 310 9.25 -17.57 -16.24
N GLY A 311 8.83 -17.86 -17.47
CA GLY A 311 9.53 -17.44 -18.69
C GLY A 311 9.66 -15.92 -18.76
N LEU A 312 8.57 -15.19 -18.56
CA LEU A 312 8.55 -13.73 -18.55
C LEU A 312 9.36 -13.13 -17.40
N GLN A 313 9.36 -13.77 -16.21
CA GLN A 313 10.18 -13.34 -15.10
C GLN A 313 11.68 -13.45 -15.43
N SER A 314 12.11 -14.56 -16.00
CA SER A 314 13.49 -14.75 -16.45
C SER A 314 13.87 -13.81 -17.59
N TRP A 315 12.99 -13.66 -18.59
CA TRP A 315 13.17 -12.72 -19.70
C TRP A 315 13.31 -11.27 -19.22
N SER A 316 12.42 -10.84 -18.32
CA SER A 316 12.45 -9.48 -17.78
C SER A 316 13.70 -9.21 -16.94
N GLN A 317 14.19 -10.18 -16.18
CA GLN A 317 15.46 -10.05 -15.44
C GLN A 317 16.65 -9.85 -16.37
N LYS A 318 16.68 -10.56 -17.51
CA LYS A 318 17.76 -10.43 -18.51
C LYS A 318 17.67 -9.11 -19.30
N LYS A 319 16.47 -8.65 -19.65
CA LYS A 319 16.26 -7.46 -20.48
C LYS A 319 16.18 -6.14 -19.68
N ILE A 320 15.59 -6.18 -18.50
CA ILE A 320 15.19 -5.00 -17.71
C ILE A 320 15.89 -5.02 -16.33
N GLY A 321 16.50 -6.16 -15.97
CA GLY A 321 17.18 -6.31 -14.69
C GLY A 321 18.20 -5.20 -14.46
N HIS A 322 18.11 -4.52 -13.30
CA HIS A 322 19.04 -3.46 -12.92
C HIS A 322 19.00 -2.19 -13.78
N ILE A 323 17.82 -1.74 -14.25
CA ILE A 323 17.68 -0.48 -15.02
C ILE A 323 18.40 0.69 -14.35
N SER A 324 18.26 0.84 -13.03
CA SER A 324 18.93 1.90 -12.27
C SER A 324 20.45 1.78 -12.32
N SER A 325 20.99 0.57 -12.22
CA SER A 325 22.42 0.32 -12.34
C SER A 325 22.92 0.56 -13.76
N GLN A 326 22.15 0.12 -14.77
CA GLN A 326 22.48 0.39 -16.18
C GLN A 326 22.48 1.89 -16.49
N LEU A 327 21.52 2.63 -15.92
CA LEU A 327 21.45 4.08 -16.07
C LEU A 327 22.65 4.78 -15.41
N LEU A 328 23.05 4.36 -14.21
CA LEU A 328 24.23 4.89 -13.53
C LEU A 328 25.51 4.58 -14.29
N MET A 329 25.68 3.34 -14.75
CA MET A 329 26.85 2.94 -15.55
C MET A 329 26.92 3.71 -16.87
N ALA A 330 25.81 3.87 -17.59
CA ALA A 330 25.78 4.63 -18.83
C ALA A 330 26.14 6.11 -18.61
N LYS A 331 25.63 6.72 -17.55
CA LYS A 331 25.97 8.11 -17.16
C LYS A 331 27.45 8.24 -16.81
N GLU A 332 28.01 7.30 -16.06
CA GLU A 332 29.42 7.31 -15.70
C GLU A 332 30.32 7.20 -16.93
N ILE A 333 30.03 6.28 -17.85
CA ILE A 333 30.80 6.13 -19.09
C ILE A 333 30.72 7.42 -19.94
N ILE A 334 29.53 8.03 -20.07
CA ILE A 334 29.37 9.31 -20.76
C ILE A 334 30.25 10.37 -20.11
N HIS A 335 30.24 10.46 -18.77
CA HIS A 335 31.04 11.42 -18.01
C HIS A 335 32.54 11.22 -18.23
N GLN A 336 33.02 9.98 -18.28
CA GLN A 336 34.41 9.67 -18.58
C GLN A 336 34.79 10.10 -20.02
N PHE A 337 33.90 9.97 -20.99
CA PHE A 337 34.11 10.51 -22.32
C PHE A 337 34.12 12.05 -22.34
N ASP A 338 33.29 12.71 -21.54
CA ASP A 338 33.27 14.17 -21.44
C ASP A 338 34.61 14.68 -20.85
N ILE A 339 35.14 14.03 -19.79
CA ILE A 339 36.47 14.34 -19.22
C ILE A 339 37.58 14.12 -20.25
N ALA A 340 37.55 12.98 -20.96
CA ALA A 340 38.56 12.71 -22.00
C ALA A 340 38.57 13.76 -23.11
N GLN A 341 37.39 14.31 -23.47
CA GLN A 341 37.25 15.35 -24.51
C GLN A 341 37.86 16.68 -24.09
N GLU A 342 38.04 16.94 -22.79
CA GLU A 342 38.73 18.15 -22.30
C GLU A 342 40.25 18.14 -22.61
N SER A 343 40.83 16.93 -22.72
CA SER A 343 42.29 16.77 -22.93
C SER A 343 42.66 16.33 -24.38
N ARG A 344 41.72 15.70 -25.12
CA ARG A 344 41.94 15.20 -26.46
C ARG A 344 40.65 15.08 -27.26
N ASN A 345 40.74 15.03 -28.57
CA ASN A 345 39.62 14.69 -29.43
C ASN A 345 39.24 13.20 -29.24
N LEU A 346 37.94 12.93 -29.13
CA LEU A 346 37.43 11.57 -29.08
C LEU A 346 37.56 10.89 -30.45
N GLN A 347 37.97 9.63 -30.44
CA GLN A 347 38.01 8.81 -31.67
C GLN A 347 36.60 8.56 -32.21
N PRO A 348 36.43 8.27 -33.52
CA PRO A 348 35.11 8.03 -34.12
C PRO A 348 34.28 6.95 -33.39
N ASN A 349 34.92 5.88 -32.95
CA ASN A 349 34.26 4.80 -32.16
C ASN A 349 33.81 5.26 -30.77
N GLU A 350 34.58 6.14 -30.13
CA GLU A 350 34.24 6.73 -28.81
C GLU A 350 33.05 7.69 -28.98
N LEU A 351 33.05 8.52 -30.02
CA LEU A 351 31.91 9.39 -30.35
C LEU A 351 30.64 8.58 -30.63
N TRP A 352 30.77 7.51 -31.42
CA TRP A 352 29.64 6.62 -31.70
C TRP A 352 29.09 5.99 -30.43
N LEU A 353 29.95 5.43 -29.57
CA LEU A 353 29.56 4.83 -28.34
C LEU A 353 28.90 5.83 -27.38
N ARG A 354 29.50 7.01 -27.20
CA ARG A 354 28.96 8.10 -26.41
C ARG A 354 27.54 8.50 -26.85
N ASN A 355 27.33 8.67 -28.15
CA ASN A 355 26.04 9.05 -28.72
C ASN A 355 24.98 7.95 -28.52
N ASN A 356 25.35 6.69 -28.69
CA ASN A 356 24.44 5.57 -28.40
C ASN A 356 24.11 5.44 -26.92
N LEU A 357 25.08 5.64 -26.01
CA LEU A 357 24.84 5.67 -24.59
C LEU A 357 23.90 6.82 -24.18
N LYS A 358 24.02 8.00 -24.79
CA LYS A 358 23.07 9.11 -24.56
C LYS A 358 21.65 8.73 -24.92
N LYS A 359 21.45 8.12 -26.12
CA LYS A 359 20.11 7.62 -26.54
C LYS A 359 19.59 6.55 -25.60
N HIS A 360 20.45 5.61 -25.20
CA HIS A 360 20.09 4.53 -24.27
C HIS A 360 19.72 5.06 -22.88
N THR A 361 20.46 6.05 -22.38
CA THR A 361 20.17 6.73 -21.09
C THR A 361 18.79 7.38 -21.09
N LEU A 362 18.40 8.06 -22.18
CA LEU A 362 17.06 8.63 -22.33
C LEU A 362 15.97 7.55 -22.33
N ALA A 363 16.18 6.44 -23.02
CA ALA A 363 15.24 5.32 -23.05
C ALA A 363 15.08 4.67 -21.66
N LEU A 364 16.18 4.43 -20.94
CA LEU A 364 16.15 3.90 -19.57
C LEU A 364 15.45 4.84 -18.59
N ALA A 365 15.70 6.14 -18.67
CA ALA A 365 15.03 7.14 -17.84
C ALA A 365 13.51 7.18 -18.11
N SER A 366 13.10 7.13 -19.38
CA SER A 366 11.67 7.04 -19.76
C SER A 366 11.02 5.76 -19.25
N LEU A 367 11.72 4.64 -19.29
CA LEU A 367 11.24 3.36 -18.78
C LEU A 367 11.07 3.39 -17.24
N LEU A 368 12.05 3.92 -16.49
CA LEU A 368 11.96 4.12 -15.05
C LEU A 368 10.76 4.98 -14.67
N ARG A 369 10.56 6.10 -15.39
CA ARG A 369 9.39 6.97 -15.20
C ARG A 369 8.08 6.21 -15.42
N THR A 370 7.99 5.42 -16.47
CA THR A 370 6.78 4.63 -16.79
C THR A 370 6.48 3.62 -15.69
N ILE A 371 7.50 2.90 -15.22
CA ILE A 371 7.37 1.94 -14.10
C ILE A 371 6.90 2.64 -12.83
N ALA A 372 7.53 3.76 -12.46
CA ALA A 372 7.19 4.53 -11.26
C ALA A 372 5.73 5.03 -11.32
N ARG A 373 5.31 5.58 -12.47
CA ARG A 373 3.93 6.03 -12.70
C ARG A 373 2.91 4.90 -12.54
N LEU A 374 3.14 3.76 -13.18
CA LEU A 374 2.23 2.60 -13.09
C LEU A 374 2.10 2.08 -11.65
N ARG A 375 3.20 2.05 -10.91
CA ARG A 375 3.22 1.60 -9.51
C ARG A 375 2.55 2.59 -8.56
N SER A 376 2.65 3.89 -8.82
CA SER A 376 2.00 4.92 -8.00
C SER A 376 0.48 4.92 -8.12
N ARG A 377 -0.07 4.43 -9.25
CA ARG A 377 -1.50 4.46 -9.61
C ARG A 377 -2.12 5.87 -9.58
N ILE A 378 -1.33 6.89 -9.82
CA ILE A 378 -1.82 8.26 -10.00
C ILE A 378 -2.35 8.37 -11.44
N GLY A 379 -3.66 8.19 -11.61
CA GLY A 379 -4.29 8.14 -12.94
C GLY A 379 -4.53 9.50 -13.59
N TRP A 380 -4.59 10.58 -12.80
CA TRP A 380 -4.86 11.93 -13.30
C TRP A 380 -3.62 12.62 -13.87
N LEU A 381 -2.42 12.20 -13.49
CA LEU A 381 -1.15 12.71 -14.00
C LEU A 381 -0.73 11.92 -15.24
N LYS A 382 -1.37 12.16 -16.37
CA LYS A 382 -1.07 11.43 -17.62
C LYS A 382 0.14 12.00 -18.35
N GLU A 383 0.27 13.31 -18.39
CA GLU A 383 1.30 14.05 -19.11
C GLU A 383 1.77 15.20 -18.20
N GLY A 384 3.03 15.39 -18.06
CA GLY A 384 3.60 16.42 -17.22
C GLY A 384 4.76 15.90 -16.39
N ASP A 385 5.31 16.73 -15.61
CA ASP A 385 6.54 16.65 -14.86
C ASP A 385 7.10 15.24 -14.61
N ALA A 386 8.34 15.05 -15.01
CA ALA A 386 9.09 13.78 -14.92
C ALA A 386 9.42 13.37 -13.48
N ASN A 387 8.63 13.81 -12.47
CA ASN A 387 8.92 13.58 -11.07
C ASN A 387 8.64 12.12 -10.64
N THR A 388 9.52 11.21 -11.02
CA THR A 388 9.51 9.81 -10.58
C THR A 388 9.52 9.69 -9.06
N ARG A 389 10.13 10.64 -8.37
CA ARG A 389 10.23 10.75 -6.93
C ARG A 389 8.86 10.87 -6.25
N LEU A 390 7.97 11.73 -6.79
CA LEU A 390 6.58 11.84 -6.31
C LEU A 390 5.83 10.51 -6.45
N PHE A 391 6.00 9.81 -7.56
CA PHE A 391 5.36 8.52 -7.78
C PHE A 391 5.83 7.46 -6.80
N HIS A 392 7.13 7.37 -6.53
CA HIS A 392 7.68 6.46 -5.54
C HIS A 392 7.20 6.78 -4.13
N MET A 393 7.25 8.04 -3.74
CA MET A 393 6.77 8.51 -2.44
C MET A 393 5.29 8.16 -2.22
N HIS A 394 4.44 8.40 -3.22
CA HIS A 394 3.02 8.07 -3.13
C HIS A 394 2.76 6.56 -3.02
N ALA A 395 3.50 5.75 -3.76
CA ALA A 395 3.40 4.29 -3.69
C ALA A 395 3.81 3.76 -2.30
N ARG A 396 4.91 4.30 -1.73
CA ARG A 396 5.40 3.94 -0.39
C ARG A 396 4.47 4.40 0.71
N HIS A 397 3.98 5.64 0.63
CA HIS A 397 2.99 6.16 1.59
C HIS A 397 1.75 5.25 1.66
N ARG A 398 1.23 4.82 0.50
CA ARG A 398 0.12 3.86 0.46
C ARG A 398 0.48 2.51 1.06
N LYS A 399 1.68 1.99 0.78
CA LYS A 399 2.16 0.72 1.38
C LYS A 399 2.23 0.84 2.90
N LYS A 400 2.84 1.92 3.41
CA LYS A 400 2.92 2.20 4.85
C LYS A 400 1.53 2.36 5.47
N LYS A 401 0.63 3.12 4.84
CA LYS A 401 -0.76 3.34 5.33
C LYS A 401 -1.57 2.04 5.42
N ASN A 402 -1.37 1.10 4.50
CA ASN A 402 -2.13 -0.15 4.45
C ASN A 402 -1.45 -1.29 5.23
N PHE A 403 -0.33 -1.01 5.86
CA PHE A 403 0.39 -2.00 6.66
C PHE A 403 -0.37 -2.29 7.95
N ILE A 404 -0.57 -3.58 8.25
CA ILE A 404 -1.24 -4.05 9.48
C ILE A 404 -0.14 -4.35 10.51
N ALA A 405 0.11 -3.39 11.37
CA ALA A 405 1.15 -3.49 12.41
C ALA A 405 0.72 -4.42 13.53
N ASN A 406 -0.49 -4.23 14.02
CA ASN A 406 -1.10 -4.99 15.12
C ASN A 406 -2.57 -5.27 14.81
N LEU A 407 -3.16 -6.21 15.52
CA LEU A 407 -4.60 -6.45 15.56
C LEU A 407 -5.03 -6.58 17.03
N LYS A 408 -6.24 -6.14 17.31
CA LYS A 408 -6.88 -6.30 18.63
C LYS A 408 -7.88 -7.45 18.56
N VAL A 409 -7.67 -8.44 19.42
CA VAL A 409 -8.56 -9.58 19.62
C VAL A 409 -9.06 -9.50 21.07
N ASP A 410 -10.36 -9.34 21.25
CA ASP A 410 -10.97 -9.00 22.53
C ASP A 410 -10.27 -7.78 23.16
N ASP A 411 -9.56 -7.94 24.27
CA ASP A 411 -8.81 -6.89 24.95
C ASP A 411 -7.28 -7.01 24.78
N HIS A 412 -6.80 -7.98 23.99
CA HIS A 412 -5.38 -8.21 23.77
C HIS A 412 -4.93 -7.67 22.40
N ILE A 413 -3.73 -7.10 22.37
CA ILE A 413 -3.09 -6.66 21.12
C ILE A 413 -2.08 -7.71 20.68
N ILE A 414 -2.29 -8.26 19.49
CA ILE A 414 -1.39 -9.21 18.84
C ILE A 414 -0.51 -8.47 17.84
N THR A 415 0.78 -8.76 17.87
CA THR A 415 1.80 -8.05 17.05
C THR A 415 2.58 -8.96 16.14
N THR A 416 2.77 -10.23 16.50
CA THR A 416 3.53 -11.18 15.69
C THR A 416 2.81 -11.50 14.38
N HIS A 417 3.56 -11.90 13.35
CA HIS A 417 2.97 -12.23 12.06
C HIS A 417 2.07 -13.47 12.15
N GLU A 418 2.52 -14.45 12.91
CA GLU A 418 1.86 -15.75 13.08
C GLU A 418 0.50 -15.60 13.77
N GLU A 419 0.44 -14.87 14.89
CA GLU A 419 -0.82 -14.62 15.61
C GLU A 419 -1.82 -13.84 14.74
N LYS A 420 -1.35 -12.77 14.06
CA LYS A 420 -2.20 -12.01 13.13
C LYS A 420 -2.71 -12.86 11.97
N ALA A 421 -1.87 -13.74 11.42
CA ALA A 421 -2.25 -14.63 10.33
C ALA A 421 -3.28 -15.66 10.79
N ALA A 422 -3.12 -16.22 11.99
CA ALA A 422 -4.07 -17.16 12.60
C ALA A 422 -5.45 -16.51 12.82
N GLU A 423 -5.50 -15.33 13.44
CA GLU A 423 -6.74 -14.57 13.67
C GLU A 423 -7.47 -14.25 12.35
N ILE A 424 -6.73 -13.78 11.35
CA ILE A 424 -7.28 -13.47 10.02
C ILE A 424 -7.82 -14.75 9.37
N LEU A 425 -7.11 -15.86 9.48
CA LEU A 425 -7.54 -17.15 8.95
C LEU A 425 -8.82 -17.63 9.61
N GLU A 426 -8.90 -17.56 10.93
CA GLU A 426 -10.09 -17.95 11.72
C GLU A 426 -11.30 -17.10 11.34
N PHE A 427 -11.13 -15.77 11.30
CA PHE A 427 -12.20 -14.84 10.92
C PHE A 427 -12.77 -15.12 9.54
N TYR A 428 -11.92 -15.30 8.52
CA TYR A 428 -12.38 -15.51 7.15
C TYR A 428 -12.82 -16.96 6.89
N SER A 429 -12.27 -17.94 7.60
CA SER A 429 -12.74 -19.33 7.57
C SER A 429 -14.13 -19.43 8.17
N SER A 430 -14.42 -18.75 9.26
CA SER A 430 -15.78 -18.63 9.81
C SER A 430 -16.72 -17.90 8.85
N LEU A 431 -16.23 -16.87 8.13
CA LEU A 431 -17.06 -16.08 7.24
C LEU A 431 -17.43 -16.83 5.95
N PHE A 432 -16.46 -17.54 5.31
CA PHE A 432 -16.63 -18.17 3.99
C PHE A 432 -16.73 -19.69 4.03
N GLY A 433 -16.11 -20.34 5.02
CA GLY A 433 -15.92 -21.78 5.08
C GLY A 433 -16.96 -22.54 5.88
N SER A 434 -17.84 -21.86 6.61
CA SER A 434 -18.88 -22.53 7.39
C SER A 434 -20.11 -22.82 6.55
N ASP A 435 -20.59 -24.08 6.60
CA ASP A 435 -21.90 -24.43 6.06
C ASP A 435 -23.00 -23.77 6.92
N CYS A 436 -23.82 -22.94 6.31
CA CYS A 436 -25.04 -22.47 6.95
C CYS A 436 -26.17 -23.44 6.63
N THR A 437 -26.50 -24.32 7.57
CA THR A 437 -27.81 -24.99 7.56
C THR A 437 -28.88 -23.94 7.69
N ARG A 438 -29.70 -23.82 6.66
CA ARG A 438 -30.77 -22.84 6.60
C ARG A 438 -31.92 -23.29 7.51
N ALA A 439 -32.05 -22.69 8.67
CA ALA A 439 -33.12 -23.01 9.64
C ALA A 439 -34.51 -22.53 9.17
N ARG A 440 -34.55 -21.52 8.30
CA ARG A 440 -35.79 -20.95 7.76
C ARG A 440 -35.62 -20.68 6.25
N THR A 441 -36.69 -20.84 5.48
CA THR A 441 -36.74 -20.51 4.06
C THR A 441 -37.99 -19.68 3.76
N ILE A 442 -37.94 -18.95 2.66
CA ILE A 442 -39.11 -18.27 2.10
C ILE A 442 -39.76 -19.22 1.15
N ASP A 443 -41.10 -19.40 1.24
CA ASP A 443 -41.86 -20.10 0.21
C ASP A 443 -41.85 -19.27 -1.09
N LEU A 444 -41.01 -19.69 -2.02
CA LEU A 444 -40.90 -19.05 -3.34
C LEU A 444 -42.09 -19.37 -4.24
N ASP A 445 -42.87 -20.41 -3.94
CA ASP A 445 -44.06 -20.79 -4.73
C ASP A 445 -45.23 -19.86 -4.42
N GLY A 446 -45.34 -19.39 -3.17
CA GLY A 446 -46.33 -18.38 -2.77
C GLY A 446 -46.03 -16.97 -3.28
N LEU A 447 -44.82 -16.73 -3.81
CA LEU A 447 -44.46 -15.47 -4.42
C LEU A 447 -44.69 -15.54 -5.93
N ASN A 448 -45.44 -14.57 -6.48
CA ASN A 448 -45.64 -14.44 -7.94
C ASN A 448 -44.35 -14.00 -8.65
N ILE A 449 -43.32 -14.87 -8.64
CA ILE A 449 -42.03 -14.61 -9.28
C ILE A 449 -42.21 -14.83 -10.80
N PRO A 450 -41.88 -13.80 -11.62
CA PRO A 450 -42.05 -13.93 -13.07
C PRO A 450 -41.05 -14.94 -13.68
N SER A 451 -41.51 -15.70 -14.66
CA SER A 451 -40.68 -16.60 -15.47
C SER A 451 -40.12 -15.84 -16.68
N TYR A 452 -38.87 -16.11 -17.01
CA TYR A 452 -38.19 -15.46 -18.13
C TYR A 452 -37.68 -16.48 -19.13
N ASN A 453 -37.76 -16.16 -20.44
CA ASN A 453 -37.05 -16.95 -21.45
C ASN A 453 -35.56 -16.55 -21.45
N LEU A 454 -34.70 -17.48 -21.00
CA LEU A 454 -33.25 -17.29 -20.82
C LEU A 454 -32.42 -18.35 -21.54
N GLU A 455 -33.00 -19.03 -22.55
CA GLU A 455 -32.33 -20.11 -23.32
C GLU A 455 -31.04 -19.63 -23.99
N ASP A 456 -30.99 -18.37 -24.40
CA ASP A 456 -29.83 -17.73 -25.00
C ASP A 456 -28.63 -17.58 -24.04
N LEU A 457 -28.82 -17.71 -22.73
CA LEU A 457 -27.73 -17.74 -21.77
C LEU A 457 -26.99 -19.10 -21.77
N ASP A 458 -27.66 -20.16 -22.17
CA ASP A 458 -27.18 -21.56 -22.15
C ASP A 458 -26.44 -21.97 -23.44
N VAL A 459 -26.15 -21.06 -24.35
CA VAL A 459 -25.39 -21.35 -25.57
C VAL A 459 -23.88 -21.50 -25.34
N PRO A 460 -23.16 -22.28 -26.18
CA PRO A 460 -21.70 -22.37 -26.09
C PRO A 460 -21.00 -21.02 -26.20
N PHE A 461 -19.80 -20.91 -25.62
CA PHE A 461 -18.99 -19.73 -25.77
C PHE A 461 -18.39 -19.65 -27.17
N THR A 462 -18.54 -18.51 -27.85
CA THR A 462 -17.91 -18.26 -29.15
C THR A 462 -16.61 -17.46 -29.01
N GLU A 463 -15.66 -17.67 -29.92
CA GLU A 463 -14.39 -16.90 -29.94
C GLU A 463 -14.64 -15.38 -30.02
N ALA A 464 -15.63 -14.96 -30.84
CA ALA A 464 -16.00 -13.56 -30.98
C ALA A 464 -16.50 -12.93 -29.67
N GLU A 465 -17.34 -13.67 -28.92
CA GLU A 465 -17.82 -13.24 -27.60
C GLU A 465 -16.68 -13.12 -26.58
N VAL A 466 -15.83 -14.13 -26.53
CA VAL A 466 -14.66 -14.16 -25.62
C VAL A 466 -13.72 -13.01 -25.93
N TRP A 467 -13.39 -12.80 -27.21
CA TRP A 467 -12.54 -11.70 -27.66
C TRP A 467 -13.14 -10.32 -27.30
N ASN A 468 -14.44 -10.15 -27.54
CA ASN A 468 -15.12 -8.90 -27.20
C ASN A 468 -15.11 -8.66 -25.67
N THR A 469 -15.20 -9.71 -24.87
CA THR A 469 -15.07 -9.62 -23.41
C THR A 469 -13.64 -9.27 -23.01
N ILE A 470 -12.62 -9.87 -23.61
CA ILE A 470 -11.20 -9.56 -23.35
C ILE A 470 -10.92 -8.09 -23.64
N LYS A 471 -11.44 -7.52 -24.73
CA LYS A 471 -11.31 -6.09 -25.04
C LYS A 471 -11.85 -5.18 -23.91
N GLN A 472 -12.91 -5.61 -23.24
CA GLN A 472 -13.53 -4.87 -22.13
C GLN A 472 -12.77 -5.04 -20.80
N LEU A 473 -11.89 -6.04 -20.66
CA LEU A 473 -11.12 -6.22 -19.42
C LEU A 473 -10.22 -5.00 -19.17
N PRO A 474 -10.16 -4.51 -17.93
CA PRO A 474 -9.24 -3.42 -17.59
C PRO A 474 -7.78 -3.85 -17.76
N SER A 475 -7.00 -3.04 -18.49
CA SER A 475 -5.61 -3.37 -18.80
C SER A 475 -4.68 -3.37 -17.59
N ASP A 476 -4.86 -2.41 -16.67
CA ASP A 476 -3.88 -2.05 -15.64
C ASP A 476 -4.37 -2.23 -14.20
N LYS A 477 -5.46 -2.99 -13.98
CA LYS A 477 -5.92 -3.34 -12.62
C LYS A 477 -5.03 -4.41 -11.99
N ALA A 478 -5.02 -4.44 -10.65
CA ALA A 478 -4.25 -5.42 -9.88
C ALA A 478 -4.59 -6.85 -10.30
N PRO A 479 -3.58 -7.68 -10.58
CA PRO A 479 -3.77 -9.07 -10.96
C PRO A 479 -4.15 -9.94 -9.75
N GLY A 480 -4.61 -11.13 -10.03
CA GLY A 480 -4.85 -12.21 -9.07
C GLY A 480 -3.59 -13.01 -8.74
N PRO A 481 -3.77 -14.25 -8.21
CA PRO A 481 -2.68 -15.14 -7.84
C PRO A 481 -1.75 -15.52 -8.99
N ASP A 482 -2.25 -15.55 -10.20
CA ASP A 482 -1.50 -15.85 -11.43
C ASP A 482 -0.62 -14.70 -11.92
N GLY A 483 -0.81 -13.49 -11.40
CA GLY A 483 -0.04 -12.32 -11.74
C GLY A 483 -0.38 -11.68 -13.10
N PHE A 484 -1.32 -12.21 -13.88
CA PHE A 484 -1.69 -11.69 -15.19
C PHE A 484 -2.80 -10.63 -15.12
N THR A 485 -2.70 -9.62 -16.00
CA THR A 485 -3.70 -8.54 -16.15
C THR A 485 -4.48 -8.71 -17.45
N GLY A 486 -5.53 -7.91 -17.64
CA GLY A 486 -6.25 -7.86 -18.91
C GLY A 486 -5.38 -7.49 -20.11
N ARG A 487 -4.28 -6.76 -19.89
CA ARG A 487 -3.31 -6.41 -20.92
C ARG A 487 -2.64 -7.67 -21.52
N PHE A 488 -2.26 -8.64 -20.70
CA PHE A 488 -1.69 -9.91 -21.18
C PHE A 488 -2.62 -10.61 -22.18
N TYR A 489 -3.89 -10.82 -21.82
CA TYR A 489 -4.87 -11.45 -22.68
C TYR A 489 -5.07 -10.72 -24.00
N LYS A 490 -5.06 -9.36 -23.97
CA LYS A 490 -5.19 -8.54 -25.19
C LYS A 490 -3.98 -8.66 -26.10
N SER A 491 -2.78 -8.65 -25.52
CA SER A 491 -1.53 -8.64 -26.29
C SER A 491 -1.10 -10.02 -26.80
N CYS A 492 -1.54 -11.09 -26.12
CA CYS A 492 -1.11 -12.46 -26.44
C CYS A 492 -2.24 -13.32 -26.98
N TRP A 493 -3.39 -12.74 -27.35
CA TRP A 493 -4.57 -13.51 -27.77
C TRP A 493 -4.28 -14.50 -28.89
N SER A 494 -3.50 -14.13 -29.90
CA SER A 494 -3.09 -15.01 -31.01
C SER A 494 -2.37 -16.28 -30.55
N ILE A 495 -1.64 -16.22 -29.43
CA ILE A 495 -0.86 -17.33 -28.89
C ILE A 495 -1.72 -18.21 -27.97
N ILE A 496 -2.57 -17.57 -27.14
CA ILE A 496 -3.24 -18.25 -26.03
C ILE A 496 -4.66 -18.71 -26.35
N LYS A 497 -5.25 -18.25 -27.46
CA LYS A 497 -6.70 -18.39 -27.73
C LYS A 497 -7.19 -19.85 -27.76
N GLU A 498 -6.45 -20.76 -28.36
CA GLU A 498 -6.86 -22.15 -28.49
C GLU A 498 -7.02 -22.84 -27.13
N ASP A 499 -6.04 -22.66 -26.25
CA ASP A 499 -6.06 -23.24 -24.90
C ASP A 499 -7.13 -22.57 -24.01
N VAL A 500 -7.30 -21.25 -24.14
CA VAL A 500 -8.36 -20.52 -23.42
C VAL A 500 -9.74 -20.98 -23.87
N MET A 501 -9.97 -21.11 -25.18
CA MET A 501 -11.24 -21.61 -25.72
C MET A 501 -11.49 -23.07 -25.33
N ALA A 502 -10.46 -23.93 -25.37
CA ALA A 502 -10.57 -25.33 -24.95
C ALA A 502 -10.97 -25.44 -23.46
N ALA A 503 -10.37 -24.61 -22.59
CA ALA A 503 -10.74 -24.56 -21.17
C ALA A 503 -12.18 -24.04 -20.97
N LEU A 504 -12.60 -23.00 -21.70
CA LEU A 504 -13.97 -22.48 -21.65
C LEU A 504 -14.99 -23.52 -22.11
N HIS A 505 -14.71 -24.22 -23.22
CA HIS A 505 -15.58 -25.31 -23.72
C HIS A 505 -15.65 -26.51 -22.76
N ALA A 506 -14.53 -26.83 -22.08
CA ALA A 506 -14.54 -27.87 -21.05
C ALA A 506 -15.45 -27.49 -19.87
N ILE A 507 -15.37 -26.25 -19.39
CA ILE A 507 -16.25 -25.74 -18.32
C ILE A 507 -17.71 -25.72 -18.79
N TRP A 508 -17.98 -25.25 -20.01
CA TRP A 508 -19.32 -25.27 -20.58
C TRP A 508 -19.86 -26.68 -20.69
N GLY A 509 -19.01 -27.68 -21.01
CA GLY A 509 -19.32 -29.11 -21.01
C GLY A 509 -19.42 -29.77 -19.62
N LYS A 510 -19.49 -28.95 -18.54
CA LYS A 510 -19.60 -29.41 -17.14
C LYS A 510 -18.34 -30.17 -16.64
N LYS A 511 -17.20 -30.04 -17.29
CA LYS A 511 -15.92 -30.63 -16.87
C LYS A 511 -15.20 -29.71 -15.89
N PHE A 512 -15.65 -29.67 -14.64
CA PHE A 512 -15.09 -28.76 -13.59
C PHE A 512 -13.87 -29.35 -12.89
N ARG A 513 -13.38 -30.51 -13.28
CA ARG A 513 -12.19 -31.11 -12.70
C ARG A 513 -11.01 -30.12 -12.82
N ASN A 514 -10.29 -29.93 -11.74
CA ASN A 514 -9.13 -29.03 -11.64
C ASN A 514 -9.44 -27.52 -11.84
N LEU A 515 -10.72 -27.10 -11.88
CA LEU A 515 -11.08 -25.68 -12.01
C LEU A 515 -10.54 -24.81 -10.86
N TRP A 516 -10.37 -25.40 -9.66
CA TRP A 516 -9.74 -24.75 -8.51
C TRP A 516 -8.34 -24.17 -8.81
N MET A 517 -7.59 -24.74 -9.78
CA MET A 517 -6.28 -24.26 -10.19
C MET A 517 -6.34 -22.87 -10.87
N LEU A 518 -7.49 -22.49 -11.44
CA LEU A 518 -7.74 -21.25 -12.15
C LEU A 518 -8.79 -20.37 -11.47
N ASN A 519 -9.30 -20.80 -10.30
CA ASN A 519 -10.39 -20.12 -9.58
C ASN A 519 -10.02 -19.83 -8.13
N SER A 520 -8.83 -19.32 -7.92
CA SER A 520 -8.38 -18.82 -6.62
C SER A 520 -8.34 -17.30 -6.60
N ALA A 521 -8.35 -16.71 -5.41
CA ALA A 521 -8.23 -15.28 -5.23
C ALA A 521 -7.26 -14.93 -4.08
N TYR A 522 -6.61 -13.78 -4.18
CA TYR A 522 -6.05 -13.12 -3.00
C TYR A 522 -7.05 -12.13 -2.44
N ILE A 523 -7.15 -12.08 -1.12
CA ILE A 523 -7.91 -11.06 -0.41
C ILE A 523 -6.90 -10.09 0.22
N THR A 524 -6.89 -8.84 -0.23
CA THR A 524 -6.12 -7.78 0.40
C THR A 524 -7.00 -6.96 1.33
N LEU A 525 -6.47 -6.63 2.50
CA LEU A 525 -7.18 -5.91 3.55
C LEU A 525 -6.87 -4.41 3.45
N LEU A 526 -7.91 -3.59 3.30
CA LEU A 526 -7.78 -2.13 3.28
C LEU A 526 -8.52 -1.53 4.48
N PRO A 527 -7.88 -0.67 5.29
CA PRO A 527 -8.52 -0.09 6.46
C PRO A 527 -9.74 0.77 6.05
N LYS A 528 -10.87 0.57 6.73
CA LYS A 528 -12.10 1.39 6.56
C LYS A 528 -11.95 2.75 7.20
N ARG A 529 -11.17 2.81 8.28
CA ARG A 529 -10.88 3.99 9.09
C ARG A 529 -9.40 4.03 9.43
N PHE A 530 -8.92 5.15 9.88
CA PHE A 530 -7.50 5.36 10.16
C PHE A 530 -7.01 4.51 11.35
N ASP A 531 -7.86 4.32 12.34
CA ASP A 531 -7.66 3.58 13.58
C ASP A 531 -8.21 2.14 13.52
N ALA A 532 -8.07 1.47 12.37
CA ALA A 532 -8.49 0.09 12.19
C ALA A 532 -7.60 -0.84 13.03
N GLU A 533 -8.18 -1.51 14.02
CA GLU A 533 -7.47 -2.41 14.94
C GLU A 533 -7.99 -3.86 14.90
N GLN A 534 -9.24 -4.08 14.46
CA GLN A 534 -9.86 -5.40 14.39
C GLN A 534 -10.02 -5.85 12.94
N VAL A 535 -10.02 -7.15 12.67
CA VAL A 535 -10.16 -7.69 11.29
C VAL A 535 -11.43 -7.16 10.60
N LYS A 536 -12.52 -6.96 11.33
CA LYS A 536 -13.78 -6.36 10.82
C LYS A 536 -13.65 -4.91 10.36
N ASP A 537 -12.63 -4.18 10.82
CA ASP A 537 -12.38 -2.78 10.44
C ASP A 537 -11.72 -2.65 9.06
N PHE A 538 -11.36 -3.76 8.45
CA PHE A 538 -10.79 -3.78 7.11
C PHE A 538 -11.84 -4.16 6.07
N ARG A 539 -11.68 -3.59 4.86
CA ARG A 539 -12.44 -4.00 3.67
C ARG A 539 -11.67 -5.09 2.94
N PRO A 540 -12.24 -6.29 2.78
CA PRO A 540 -11.62 -7.30 1.94
C PRO A 540 -11.80 -6.93 0.46
N ILE A 541 -10.70 -6.88 -0.28
CA ILE A 541 -10.69 -6.67 -1.73
C ILE A 541 -10.17 -7.94 -2.40
N SER A 542 -11.03 -8.61 -3.17
CA SER A 542 -10.67 -9.85 -3.86
C SER A 542 -9.91 -9.57 -5.16
N LEU A 543 -8.74 -10.16 -5.28
CA LEU A 543 -7.89 -10.17 -6.46
C LEU A 543 -8.02 -11.55 -7.11
N VAL A 544 -9.02 -11.71 -7.96
CA VAL A 544 -9.38 -13.00 -8.57
C VAL A 544 -8.41 -13.37 -9.69
N HIS A 545 -8.14 -14.66 -9.85
CA HIS A 545 -7.37 -15.23 -10.96
C HIS A 545 -7.88 -14.71 -12.32
N SER A 546 -6.97 -14.43 -13.24
CA SER A 546 -7.32 -13.76 -14.51
C SER A 546 -8.33 -14.56 -15.35
N PHE A 547 -8.21 -15.88 -15.41
CA PHE A 547 -9.13 -16.75 -16.15
C PHE A 547 -10.53 -16.78 -15.51
N ALA A 548 -10.65 -16.95 -14.19
CA ALA A 548 -11.94 -16.90 -13.50
C ALA A 548 -12.62 -15.54 -13.70
N LYS A 549 -11.83 -14.44 -13.69
CA LYS A 549 -12.32 -13.10 -14.02
C LYS A 549 -12.85 -13.00 -15.45
N LEU A 550 -12.22 -13.67 -16.42
CA LEU A 550 -12.70 -13.73 -17.80
C LEU A 550 -14.03 -14.49 -17.88
N VAL A 551 -14.11 -15.70 -17.29
CA VAL A 551 -15.33 -16.53 -17.29
C VAL A 551 -16.50 -15.75 -16.66
N THR A 552 -16.31 -15.20 -15.45
CA THR A 552 -17.36 -14.45 -14.75
C THR A 552 -17.78 -13.20 -15.52
N LYS A 553 -16.84 -12.54 -16.25
CA LYS A 553 -17.17 -11.37 -17.07
C LYS A 553 -17.98 -11.74 -18.32
N ILE A 554 -17.72 -12.90 -18.95
CA ILE A 554 -18.53 -13.40 -20.06
C ILE A 554 -19.97 -13.63 -19.59
N LEU A 555 -20.13 -14.37 -18.47
CA LEU A 555 -21.45 -14.63 -17.89
C LEU A 555 -22.17 -13.35 -17.49
N ALA A 556 -21.45 -12.40 -16.87
CA ALA A 556 -22.02 -11.10 -16.52
C ALA A 556 -22.44 -10.28 -17.74
N ASN A 557 -21.70 -10.34 -18.86
CA ASN A 557 -22.08 -9.67 -20.09
C ASN A 557 -23.36 -10.25 -20.71
N ARG A 558 -23.52 -11.59 -20.71
CA ARG A 558 -24.75 -12.25 -21.14
C ARG A 558 -25.94 -11.81 -20.29
N LEU A 559 -25.78 -11.89 -18.95
CA LEU A 559 -26.85 -11.52 -18.02
C LEU A 559 -27.22 -10.04 -18.08
N ALA A 560 -26.25 -9.15 -18.32
CA ALA A 560 -26.46 -7.70 -18.30
C ALA A 560 -27.54 -7.21 -19.27
N SER A 561 -27.76 -7.91 -20.40
CA SER A 561 -28.80 -7.61 -21.38
C SER A 561 -30.21 -7.91 -20.87
N ARG A 562 -30.35 -8.72 -19.82
CA ARG A 562 -31.64 -9.20 -19.27
C ARG A 562 -32.03 -8.51 -17.97
N LEU A 563 -31.06 -7.93 -17.23
CA LEU A 563 -31.26 -7.39 -15.88
C LEU A 563 -32.31 -6.29 -15.81
N ASP A 564 -32.45 -5.44 -16.83
CA ASP A 564 -33.43 -4.35 -16.83
C ASP A 564 -34.88 -4.85 -16.72
N LYS A 565 -35.17 -6.07 -17.21
CA LYS A 565 -36.49 -6.70 -17.12
C LYS A 565 -36.67 -7.53 -15.84
N MET A 566 -35.57 -7.99 -15.25
CA MET A 566 -35.59 -8.92 -14.12
C MET A 566 -35.53 -8.21 -12.77
N VAL A 567 -34.98 -7.02 -12.72
CA VAL A 567 -34.69 -6.30 -11.48
C VAL A 567 -35.51 -5.02 -11.42
N SER A 568 -36.18 -4.80 -10.28
CA SER A 568 -37.01 -3.60 -10.04
C SER A 568 -36.28 -2.32 -10.43
N PRO A 569 -36.97 -1.34 -11.01
CA PRO A 569 -36.43 -0.01 -11.33
C PRO A 569 -35.78 0.69 -10.13
N ASN A 570 -36.24 0.40 -8.91
CA ASN A 570 -35.70 0.99 -7.68
C ASN A 570 -34.29 0.49 -7.32
N GLN A 571 -33.84 -0.64 -7.90
CA GLN A 571 -32.46 -1.11 -7.76
C GLN A 571 -31.56 -0.41 -8.78
N SER A 572 -30.77 0.55 -8.34
CA SER A 572 -29.89 1.30 -9.24
C SER A 572 -28.44 0.79 -9.23
N ALA A 573 -27.96 0.20 -8.13
CA ALA A 573 -26.59 -0.26 -8.01
C ALA A 573 -26.32 -1.45 -8.94
N PHE A 574 -25.13 -1.44 -9.59
CA PHE A 574 -24.58 -2.50 -10.46
C PHE A 574 -25.34 -2.76 -11.78
N ILE A 575 -26.38 -1.98 -12.10
CA ILE A 575 -27.12 -2.09 -13.35
C ILE A 575 -26.71 -0.97 -14.29
N LYS A 576 -26.37 -1.33 -15.54
CA LYS A 576 -25.95 -0.36 -16.56
C LYS A 576 -27.07 0.66 -16.84
N LYS A 577 -26.71 1.93 -16.97
CA LYS A 577 -27.60 3.07 -17.22
C LYS A 577 -28.53 3.45 -16.05
N ARG A 578 -28.38 2.85 -14.87
CA ARG A 578 -29.06 3.29 -13.64
C ARG A 578 -28.08 4.05 -12.75
N PHE A 579 -28.53 5.11 -12.10
CA PHE A 579 -27.71 6.01 -11.30
C PHE A 579 -28.14 5.97 -9.83
N ILE A 580 -27.18 5.85 -8.93
CA ILE A 580 -27.43 5.89 -7.47
C ILE A 580 -28.04 7.22 -7.05
N GLN A 581 -27.73 8.30 -7.79
CA GLN A 581 -28.27 9.64 -7.57
C GLN A 581 -29.81 9.68 -7.69
N ASP A 582 -30.39 8.85 -8.56
CA ASP A 582 -31.86 8.80 -8.73
C ASP A 582 -32.52 8.29 -7.44
N ASN A 583 -31.97 7.29 -6.78
CA ASN A 583 -32.46 6.81 -5.49
C ASN A 583 -32.30 7.85 -4.39
N TYR A 584 -31.19 8.60 -4.39
CA TYR A 584 -30.99 9.70 -3.44
C TYR A 584 -32.07 10.80 -3.64
N MET A 585 -32.29 11.19 -4.86
CA MET A 585 -33.33 12.19 -5.20
C MET A 585 -34.74 11.70 -4.83
N LEU A 586 -35.05 10.44 -5.11
CA LEU A 586 -36.32 9.83 -4.71
C LEU A 586 -36.53 9.90 -3.20
N VAL A 587 -35.54 9.49 -2.40
CA VAL A 587 -35.60 9.56 -0.93
C VAL A 587 -35.76 11.00 -0.48
N GLN A 588 -35.00 11.95 -1.03
CA GLN A 588 -35.09 13.36 -0.66
C GLN A 588 -36.48 13.95 -0.97
N GLN A 589 -37.02 13.66 -2.16
CA GLN A 589 -38.35 14.12 -2.55
C GLN A 589 -39.45 13.49 -1.68
N THR A 590 -39.34 12.18 -1.39
CA THR A 590 -40.25 11.45 -0.50
C THR A 590 -40.29 12.07 0.89
N VAL A 591 -39.09 12.33 1.47
CA VAL A 591 -39.01 12.97 2.79
C VAL A 591 -39.65 14.37 2.79
N ARG A 592 -39.37 15.18 1.77
CA ARG A 592 -39.99 16.52 1.63
C ARG A 592 -41.52 16.44 1.53
N PHE A 593 -42.01 15.52 0.70
CA PHE A 593 -43.46 15.29 0.53
C PHE A 593 -44.09 14.84 1.86
N LEU A 594 -43.53 13.85 2.55
CA LEU A 594 -44.03 13.36 3.84
C LEU A 594 -44.01 14.47 4.90
N HIS A 595 -42.99 15.33 4.91
CA HIS A 595 -42.89 16.47 5.80
C HIS A 595 -44.00 17.50 5.52
N SER A 596 -44.31 17.77 4.26
CA SER A 596 -45.38 18.71 3.87
C SER A 596 -46.78 18.25 4.30
N GLN A 597 -46.96 16.93 4.45
CA GLN A 597 -48.26 16.35 4.90
C GLN A 597 -48.54 16.55 6.39
N LYS A 598 -47.54 17.00 7.18
CA LYS A 598 -47.64 17.23 8.65
C LYS A 598 -48.24 16.04 9.43
N GLN A 599 -48.02 14.82 8.93
CA GLN A 599 -48.43 13.56 9.53
C GLN A 599 -47.22 12.82 10.11
N PRO A 600 -47.32 12.19 11.30
CA PRO A 600 -46.25 11.34 11.81
C PRO A 600 -45.94 10.22 10.83
N ARG A 601 -44.66 10.10 10.44
CA ARG A 601 -44.14 9.07 9.50
C ARG A 601 -42.85 8.52 9.99
N LEU A 602 -42.58 7.27 9.67
CA LEU A 602 -41.34 6.58 9.96
C LEU A 602 -40.59 6.28 8.66
N LEU A 603 -39.30 6.62 8.62
CA LEU A 603 -38.36 6.18 7.57
C LEU A 603 -37.43 5.12 8.16
N LEU A 604 -37.59 3.89 7.69
CA LEU A 604 -36.71 2.77 8.09
C LEU A 604 -35.60 2.62 7.07
N LYS A 605 -34.34 2.83 7.50
CA LYS A 605 -33.13 2.52 6.73
C LYS A 605 -32.59 1.19 7.18
N LEU A 606 -32.58 0.21 6.27
CA LEU A 606 -32.00 -1.11 6.52
C LEU A 606 -30.63 -1.21 5.84
N ASP A 607 -29.66 -1.76 6.54
CA ASP A 607 -28.34 -2.10 6.01
C ASP A 607 -28.05 -3.58 6.27
N ILE A 608 -27.78 -4.32 5.22
CA ILE A 608 -27.49 -5.76 5.32
C ILE A 608 -25.98 -5.94 5.51
N THR A 609 -25.58 -6.23 6.74
CA THR A 609 -24.19 -6.47 7.08
C THR A 609 -23.63 -7.67 6.32
N LYS A 610 -22.46 -7.49 5.67
CA LYS A 610 -21.76 -8.53 4.91
C LYS A 610 -22.64 -9.19 3.82
N ALA A 611 -23.52 -8.42 3.17
CA ALA A 611 -24.50 -8.90 2.22
C ALA A 611 -23.93 -9.87 1.15
N PHE A 612 -22.76 -9.53 0.56
CA PHE A 612 -22.11 -10.39 -0.44
C PHE A 612 -21.43 -11.63 0.16
N ASP A 613 -21.03 -11.59 1.41
CA ASP A 613 -20.25 -12.65 2.07
C ASP A 613 -21.14 -13.71 2.73
N SER A 614 -22.42 -13.38 2.95
CA SER A 614 -23.39 -14.23 3.67
C SER A 614 -24.38 -14.97 2.76
N VAL A 615 -24.31 -14.78 1.44
CA VAL A 615 -25.25 -15.42 0.49
C VAL A 615 -25.12 -16.93 0.55
N SER A 616 -26.25 -17.62 0.86
CA SER A 616 -26.36 -19.08 0.75
C SER A 616 -26.41 -19.52 -0.71
N TRP A 617 -25.53 -20.40 -1.11
CA TRP A 617 -25.50 -20.89 -2.50
C TRP A 617 -26.71 -21.74 -2.83
N SER A 618 -27.21 -22.56 -1.89
CA SER A 618 -28.43 -23.35 -2.08
C SER A 618 -29.63 -22.44 -2.37
N PHE A 619 -29.79 -21.38 -1.59
CA PHE A 619 -30.88 -20.43 -1.81
C PHE A 619 -30.72 -19.65 -3.13
N LEU A 620 -29.51 -19.25 -3.46
CA LEU A 620 -29.23 -18.61 -4.76
C LEU A 620 -29.66 -19.49 -5.90
N MET A 621 -29.35 -20.82 -5.87
CA MET A 621 -29.74 -21.75 -6.92
C MET A 621 -31.25 -21.97 -6.97
N GLU A 622 -31.95 -22.00 -5.83
CA GLU A 622 -33.41 -22.05 -5.78
C GLU A 622 -34.03 -20.83 -6.48
N VAL A 623 -33.56 -19.60 -6.15
CA VAL A 623 -34.05 -18.38 -6.78
C VAL A 623 -33.79 -18.37 -8.29
N LEU A 624 -32.58 -18.76 -8.73
CA LEU A 624 -32.25 -18.78 -10.15
C LEU A 624 -33.14 -19.77 -10.94
N ARG A 625 -33.38 -20.98 -10.39
CA ARG A 625 -34.29 -21.95 -11.01
C ARG A 625 -35.71 -21.42 -11.08
N LYS A 626 -36.19 -20.72 -10.02
CA LYS A 626 -37.52 -20.13 -10.00
C LYS A 626 -37.66 -19.00 -11.03
N LEU A 627 -36.58 -18.25 -11.29
CA LEU A 627 -36.51 -17.25 -12.36
C LEU A 627 -36.34 -17.87 -13.77
N SER A 628 -36.40 -19.19 -13.90
CA SER A 628 -36.25 -19.96 -15.15
C SER A 628 -34.87 -19.89 -15.80
N PHE A 629 -33.80 -19.72 -15.00
CA PHE A 629 -32.45 -19.98 -15.51
C PHE A 629 -32.27 -21.42 -15.88
N GLY A 630 -31.65 -21.66 -17.03
CA GLY A 630 -31.41 -23.02 -17.53
C GLY A 630 -30.47 -23.82 -16.63
N SER A 631 -30.55 -25.16 -16.75
CA SER A 631 -29.74 -26.04 -15.92
C SER A 631 -28.26 -25.84 -16.13
N ARG A 632 -27.84 -25.52 -17.36
CA ARG A 632 -26.43 -25.30 -17.71
C ARG A 632 -25.88 -24.04 -17.05
N TRP A 633 -26.66 -22.97 -17.04
CA TRP A 633 -26.28 -21.74 -16.33
C TRP A 633 -26.08 -21.99 -14.83
N CYS A 634 -27.03 -22.70 -14.22
CA CYS A 634 -26.93 -23.06 -12.80
C CYS A 634 -25.70 -23.92 -12.49
N ASP A 635 -25.44 -24.94 -13.37
CA ASP A 635 -24.27 -25.82 -13.21
C ASP A 635 -22.95 -25.07 -13.36
N LEU A 636 -22.85 -24.13 -14.31
CA LEU A 636 -21.68 -23.24 -14.46
C LEU A 636 -21.43 -22.42 -13.21
N LEU A 637 -22.46 -21.83 -12.64
CA LEU A 637 -22.34 -21.06 -11.39
C LEU A 637 -21.97 -21.97 -10.21
N CYS A 638 -22.60 -23.14 -10.07
CA CYS A 638 -22.24 -24.13 -9.04
C CYS A 638 -20.76 -24.54 -9.16
N GLY A 639 -20.29 -24.82 -10.38
CA GLY A 639 -18.91 -25.20 -10.64
C GLY A 639 -17.92 -24.08 -10.27
N LEU A 640 -18.25 -22.83 -10.59
CA LEU A 640 -17.43 -21.68 -10.22
C LEU A 640 -17.43 -21.45 -8.70
N LEU A 641 -18.58 -21.51 -8.05
CA LEU A 641 -18.69 -21.30 -6.60
C LEU A 641 -17.97 -22.43 -5.84
N SER A 642 -18.26 -23.70 -6.13
CA SER A 642 -17.69 -24.85 -5.42
C SER A 642 -16.17 -25.01 -5.56
N SER A 643 -15.61 -24.55 -6.68
CA SER A 643 -14.15 -24.57 -6.93
C SER A 643 -13.42 -23.33 -6.40
N SER A 644 -14.12 -22.35 -5.84
CA SER A 644 -13.53 -21.10 -5.40
C SER A 644 -12.78 -21.24 -4.06
N SER A 645 -11.60 -20.62 -4.00
CA SER A 645 -10.79 -20.52 -2.79
C SER A 645 -10.11 -19.18 -2.70
N SER A 646 -9.71 -18.80 -1.49
CA SER A 646 -8.95 -17.56 -1.30
C SER A 646 -7.83 -17.72 -0.28
N GLN A 647 -6.86 -16.82 -0.36
CA GLN A 647 -5.80 -16.64 0.64
C GLN A 647 -5.77 -15.17 1.02
N VAL A 648 -5.76 -14.85 2.31
CA VAL A 648 -5.68 -13.46 2.76
C VAL A 648 -4.24 -13.01 2.78
N LEU A 649 -3.99 -11.82 2.24
CA LEU A 649 -2.66 -11.21 2.20
C LEU A 649 -2.45 -10.36 3.45
N LEU A 650 -1.67 -10.86 4.40
CA LEU A 650 -1.19 -10.06 5.52
C LEU A 650 0.14 -9.40 5.14
N ASN A 651 0.12 -8.07 5.00
CA ASN A 651 1.28 -7.26 4.61
C ASN A 651 1.99 -7.73 3.32
N GLY A 652 1.21 -8.36 2.43
CA GLY A 652 1.72 -8.90 1.17
C GLY A 652 2.12 -10.37 1.20
N ILE A 653 2.11 -11.04 2.34
CA ILE A 653 2.38 -12.47 2.48
C ILE A 653 1.04 -13.22 2.43
N PRO A 654 0.87 -14.22 1.56
CA PRO A 654 -0.35 -15.03 1.54
C PRO A 654 -0.40 -15.97 2.74
N GLY A 655 -1.55 -15.99 3.43
CA GLY A 655 -1.88 -16.98 4.44
C GLY A 655 -2.35 -18.31 3.84
N ASP A 656 -2.95 -19.17 4.65
CA ASP A 656 -3.47 -20.46 4.24
C ASP A 656 -4.70 -20.34 3.34
N PHE A 657 -5.00 -21.42 2.63
CA PHE A 657 -6.16 -21.50 1.73
C PHE A 657 -7.47 -21.62 2.51
N ILE A 658 -8.43 -20.80 2.14
CA ILE A 658 -9.79 -20.84 2.64
C ILE A 658 -10.69 -21.30 1.50
N GLN A 659 -11.28 -22.50 1.63
CA GLN A 659 -12.28 -23.00 0.69
C GLN A 659 -13.60 -22.30 0.95
N HIS A 660 -14.22 -21.74 -0.09
CA HIS A 660 -15.52 -21.09 0.06
C HIS A 660 -16.66 -22.11 0.08
N ARG A 661 -17.68 -21.86 0.90
CA ARG A 661 -18.93 -22.61 1.00
C ARG A 661 -20.17 -21.72 0.93
N ARG A 662 -19.97 -20.41 1.04
CA ARG A 662 -20.99 -19.36 0.91
C ARG A 662 -20.37 -18.07 0.44
N GLY A 663 -21.23 -17.09 0.13
CA GLY A 663 -20.81 -15.77 -0.35
C GLY A 663 -20.51 -15.74 -1.84
N LEU A 664 -20.28 -14.52 -2.36
CA LEU A 664 -20.09 -14.25 -3.79
C LEU A 664 -18.75 -13.56 -4.10
N ARG A 665 -17.77 -13.65 -3.21
CA ARG A 665 -16.46 -12.99 -3.42
C ARG A 665 -15.48 -13.85 -4.18
#